data_2a792d121ba963f4a5f35a351994af04
#
_entry.id   2a792d121ba963f4a5f35a351994af04
#
_cell.length_a   1.000
_cell.length_b   1.000
_cell.length_c   1.000
_cell.angle_alpha   90.00
_cell.angle_beta   90.00
_cell.angle_gamma   90.00
#
_symmetry.space_group_name_H-M   'P 1'
#
loop_
_entity.id
_entity.type
_entity.pdbx_description
1 polymer ?
#
loop_
_entity_poly.entity_id
_entity_poly.type
_entity_poly.pdbx_seq_one_letter_code
_entity_poly.pdbx_strand_id
1 'polypeptide(L)'
;MKQSSKNSKPRRKRESIRPPASGRKWPFRLVAIVFIPLVFLGGLEAALRLAGCGYPTGFLEKIRVGEKEFLVNNENFSLRFFPPQLARWPGPVMMEATKPANTYRILIFGESAARGEPEPPYAASRYLEALLNERFPNTHFQTVNLGITAINSHVILPIARDCVKADGDLWIIYMGNNEMVGPFGAATVFGTKAPPLGFVRLNLAIQQTRVGQLLVKLGRKLKGKSSNESWGGMNMFAGNQLRADDPRKQVVYQNFQRNLDDIVKVGLDSGAKILLNTVAVNLKDCPPFASLANSNLPAAERAKFDKLYAEACSAEAQNNDAEAARKFEPAAALDPQFPELQYRWGECLAAMSNFAGAREHFQKACDYDALPFRADSRINGIIQKTAQQFAGDKLAFFDAAAAMAANTSNGVCGRETFYEHVHFNFDGNFRLGRAWAEQVAKMLPAGISQAARTNFWAAQETCDQLLALTDWNRCAVVETMVDRLKRPPLSGQANNTERMRLLRDEARELRQHVNPAAAQKAVEIYLAAINRTPRDHLLHENFAEFLESSGDLKQAVAQWQRMQELLPHSCEPFYQTGRLLSELGQWAEAEAVLTKAVTLRPRLAEGWFELGGVHLSTQEFESALHNYNRARQLDPANATYCAYAGKALSKLNRQAEAVQLYRQAIQLQPDLWEVHFALGDELGAASQFAEAENEYEQVIRLRPALAMAHLDRGVMLARLGQFDKALEEFEETLHLEPGNRQAQEYFERVKGWKNNSIKK
;
A
#
# COMPACT_ATOMS: atom_id res chain seq x y z
N MET A 1 17.32 89.49 69.92
CA MET A 1 16.08 90.30 69.99
C MET A 1 15.05 89.66 69.09
N LYS A 2 13.84 89.42 69.62
CA LYS A 2 12.56 89.00 69.00
C LYS A 2 12.53 87.57 68.53
N GLN A 3 12.06 86.59 69.30
CA GLN A 3 10.67 86.21 69.61
C GLN A 3 9.74 86.19 68.42
N SER A 4 9.23 85.02 68.03
CA SER A 4 7.83 84.76 68.29
C SER A 4 7.44 83.38 67.61
N SER A 5 6.87 82.67 68.39
CA SER A 5 5.65 81.95 68.59
C SER A 5 5.40 80.77 67.58
N LYS A 6 5.41 79.60 68.17
CA LYS A 6 4.86 78.31 67.66
C LYS A 6 3.37 78.33 67.59
N ASN A 7 2.79 77.95 66.52
CA ASN A 7 1.41 77.45 66.48
C ASN A 7 1.41 76.02 65.96
N SER A 8 1.11 75.08 66.82
CA SER A 8 0.99 73.65 66.55
C SER A 8 -0.44 73.31 66.03
N LYS A 9 -0.54 72.73 64.85
CA LYS A 9 -1.78 72.11 64.37
C LYS A 9 -1.68 70.63 64.62
N PRO A 10 -2.79 69.89 65.00
CA PRO A 10 -2.79 68.48 65.39
C PRO A 10 -2.61 67.56 64.15
N ARG A 11 -1.75 66.61 64.28
CA ARG A 11 -1.56 65.49 63.32
C ARG A 11 -2.80 64.59 63.30
N ARG A 12 -3.54 64.61 62.16
CA ARG A 12 -4.50 63.56 61.83
C ARG A 12 -3.77 62.23 61.62
N LYS A 13 -4.12 61.18 62.39
CA LYS A 13 -3.71 59.81 62.17
C LYS A 13 -4.23 59.37 60.78
N ARG A 14 -3.30 59.03 59.85
CA ARG A 14 -3.63 58.30 58.63
C ARG A 14 -3.92 56.88 59.05
N GLU A 15 -5.16 56.42 58.91
CA GLU A 15 -5.50 55.01 58.88
C GLU A 15 -4.83 54.34 57.69
N SER A 16 -4.00 53.33 57.95
CA SER A 16 -3.39 52.46 56.95
C SER A 16 -4.47 51.57 56.34
N ILE A 17 -4.91 51.90 55.14
CA ILE A 17 -5.73 51.01 54.32
C ILE A 17 -4.84 49.79 54.02
N ARG A 18 -5.09 48.66 54.64
CA ARG A 18 -4.49 47.36 54.28
C ARG A 18 -4.94 47.01 52.85
N PRO A 19 -4.04 46.70 51.91
CA PRO A 19 -4.47 46.22 50.60
C PRO A 19 -5.22 44.89 50.78
N PRO A 20 -6.27 44.66 49.99
CA PRO A 20 -7.04 43.41 50.11
C PRO A 20 -6.15 42.23 49.77
N ALA A 21 -6.21 41.19 50.60
CA ALA A 21 -5.45 39.95 50.48
C ALA A 21 -5.63 39.34 49.10
N SER A 22 -4.57 39.38 48.29
CA SER A 22 -4.53 38.87 46.90
C SER A 22 -4.46 37.32 46.79
N GLY A 23 -4.68 36.60 47.92
CA GLY A 23 -4.39 35.17 48.03
C GLY A 23 -5.42 34.20 47.48
N ARG A 24 -6.60 34.63 47.00
CA ARG A 24 -7.70 33.73 46.66
C ARG A 24 -8.08 33.65 45.18
N LYS A 25 -7.40 34.36 44.29
CA LYS A 25 -7.76 34.37 42.85
C LYS A 25 -7.10 33.28 42.02
N TRP A 26 -6.09 32.58 42.53
CA TRP A 26 -5.32 31.59 41.79
C TRP A 26 -6.11 30.30 41.47
N PRO A 27 -6.89 29.67 42.40
CA PRO A 27 -7.73 28.52 42.08
C PRO A 27 -8.83 28.85 41.04
N PHE A 28 -9.44 30.05 41.14
CA PHE A 28 -10.43 30.49 40.15
C PHE A 28 -9.83 30.73 38.77
N ARG A 29 -8.57 31.21 38.67
CA ARG A 29 -7.84 31.31 37.40
C ARG A 29 -7.51 29.96 36.83
N LEU A 30 -7.11 28.98 37.64
CA LEU A 30 -6.87 27.60 37.24
C LEU A 30 -8.16 26.94 36.72
N VAL A 31 -9.29 27.11 37.39
CA VAL A 31 -10.59 26.66 36.93
C VAL A 31 -10.98 27.31 35.61
N ALA A 32 -10.81 28.62 35.46
CA ALA A 32 -11.15 29.33 34.22
C ALA A 32 -10.26 28.94 33.07
N ILE A 33 -8.96 28.74 33.26
CA ILE A 33 -7.99 28.47 32.17
C ILE A 33 -7.94 26.98 31.82
N VAL A 34 -8.21 26.06 32.72
CA VAL A 34 -8.09 24.62 32.50
C VAL A 34 -9.44 23.93 32.45
N PHE A 35 -10.27 24.11 33.50
CA PHE A 35 -11.51 23.36 33.65
C PHE A 35 -12.58 23.75 32.62
N ILE A 36 -12.80 25.08 32.42
CA ILE A 36 -13.80 25.54 31.42
C ILE A 36 -13.46 25.08 30.00
N PRO A 37 -12.22 25.23 29.47
CA PRO A 37 -11.87 24.67 28.18
C PRO A 37 -12.01 23.16 28.10
N LEU A 38 -11.67 22.40 29.15
CA LEU A 38 -11.85 20.95 29.19
C LEU A 38 -13.34 20.54 29.12
N VAL A 39 -14.21 21.20 29.87
CA VAL A 39 -15.67 20.95 29.83
C VAL A 39 -16.23 21.33 28.46
N PHE A 40 -15.81 22.46 27.89
CA PHE A 40 -16.22 22.88 26.53
C PHE A 40 -15.78 21.86 25.47
N LEU A 41 -14.50 21.45 25.50
CA LEU A 41 -13.98 20.46 24.56
C LEU A 41 -14.65 19.09 24.76
N GLY A 42 -14.92 18.68 25.99
CA GLY A 42 -15.67 17.45 26.30
C GLY A 42 -17.11 17.49 25.77
N GLY A 43 -17.80 18.63 25.96
CA GLY A 43 -19.14 18.84 25.40
C GLY A 43 -19.15 18.85 23.87
N LEU A 44 -18.17 19.51 23.25
CA LEU A 44 -17.99 19.50 21.79
C LEU A 44 -17.70 18.08 21.25
N GLU A 45 -16.82 17.32 21.93
CA GLU A 45 -16.54 15.93 21.58
C GLU A 45 -17.81 15.06 21.62
N ALA A 46 -18.61 15.19 22.69
CA ALA A 46 -19.88 14.48 22.82
C ALA A 46 -20.87 14.86 21.71
N ALA A 47 -21.01 16.16 21.42
CA ALA A 47 -21.87 16.67 20.36
C ALA A 47 -21.45 16.14 18.98
N LEU A 48 -20.14 16.15 18.66
CA LEU A 48 -19.62 15.63 17.41
C LEU A 48 -19.86 14.11 17.27
N ARG A 49 -19.74 13.36 18.38
CA ARG A 49 -20.04 11.91 18.39
C ARG A 49 -21.53 11.64 18.13
N LEU A 50 -22.42 12.36 18.79
CA LEU A 50 -23.88 12.24 18.60
C LEU A 50 -24.31 12.64 17.18
N ALA A 51 -23.65 13.66 16.61
CA ALA A 51 -23.89 14.08 15.23
C ALA A 51 -23.25 13.16 14.18
N GLY A 52 -22.59 12.05 14.56
CA GLY A 52 -21.91 11.15 13.63
C GLY A 52 -20.69 11.75 12.93
N CYS A 53 -20.16 12.88 13.42
CA CYS A 53 -19.00 13.53 12.82
C CYS A 53 -17.70 12.78 13.14
N GLY A 54 -16.83 12.61 12.12
CA GLY A 54 -15.57 11.89 12.28
C GLY A 54 -15.76 10.36 12.23
N TYR A 55 -14.77 9.60 12.71
CA TYR A 55 -14.74 8.12 12.60
C TYR A 55 -14.12 7.48 13.85
N PRO A 56 -14.48 6.21 14.17
CA PRO A 56 -13.81 5.44 15.22
C PRO A 56 -12.32 5.24 14.85
N THR A 57 -11.45 5.15 15.84
CA THR A 57 -10.00 5.10 15.65
C THR A 57 -9.33 3.86 16.25
N GLY A 58 -10.09 3.00 16.91
CA GLY A 58 -9.63 1.69 17.34
C GLY A 58 -9.38 0.78 16.15
N PHE A 59 -8.50 -0.22 16.31
CA PHE A 59 -8.24 -1.20 15.25
C PHE A 59 -9.33 -2.26 15.18
N LEU A 60 -9.80 -2.75 16.33
CA LEU A 60 -10.86 -3.75 16.39
C LEU A 60 -12.19 -3.13 16.84
N GLU A 61 -13.24 -3.46 16.09
CA GLU A 61 -14.62 -3.14 16.39
C GLU A 61 -15.42 -4.42 16.65
N LYS A 62 -16.48 -4.33 17.45
CA LYS A 62 -17.40 -5.44 17.65
C LYS A 62 -18.59 -5.32 16.72
N ILE A 63 -18.89 -6.41 16.03
CA ILE A 63 -20.12 -6.55 15.24
C ILE A 63 -20.89 -7.80 15.70
N ARG A 64 -22.18 -7.83 15.43
CA ARG A 64 -23.04 -8.98 15.69
C ARG A 64 -23.49 -9.58 14.37
N VAL A 65 -23.22 -10.88 14.20
CA VAL A 65 -23.68 -11.65 13.04
C VAL A 65 -24.48 -12.85 13.55
N GLY A 66 -25.78 -12.85 13.31
CA GLY A 66 -26.68 -13.79 13.95
C GLY A 66 -26.68 -13.62 15.48
N GLU A 67 -26.44 -14.73 16.19
CA GLU A 67 -26.39 -14.74 17.66
C GLU A 67 -24.99 -14.51 18.22
N LYS A 68 -23.94 -14.48 17.38
CA LYS A 68 -22.54 -14.38 17.81
C LYS A 68 -22.00 -12.95 17.67
N GLU A 69 -21.11 -12.57 18.60
CA GLU A 69 -20.30 -11.35 18.52
C GLU A 69 -18.95 -11.68 17.88
N PHE A 70 -18.51 -10.80 16.97
CA PHE A 70 -17.21 -10.89 16.31
C PHE A 70 -16.40 -9.62 16.53
N LEU A 71 -15.10 -9.78 16.60
CA LEU A 71 -14.11 -8.72 16.48
C LEU A 71 -13.69 -8.64 15.01
N VAL A 72 -13.81 -7.43 14.44
CA VAL A 72 -13.45 -7.15 13.04
C VAL A 72 -12.53 -5.95 12.96
N ASN A 73 -11.76 -5.85 11.89
CA ASN A 73 -10.94 -4.66 11.66
C ASN A 73 -11.79 -3.44 11.31
N ASN A 74 -11.34 -2.29 11.81
CA ASN A 74 -11.91 -0.99 11.46
C ASN A 74 -11.27 -0.44 10.19
N GLU A 75 -12.04 -0.28 9.15
CA GLU A 75 -11.63 0.28 7.87
C GLU A 75 -11.03 1.70 7.98
N ASN A 76 -11.43 2.49 8.98
CA ASN A 76 -10.95 3.86 9.16
C ASN A 76 -9.67 3.97 10.01
N PHE A 77 -9.17 2.87 10.58
CA PHE A 77 -8.04 2.87 11.51
C PHE A 77 -6.81 3.61 10.97
N SER A 78 -6.46 3.35 9.70
CA SER A 78 -5.25 3.88 9.06
C SER A 78 -5.26 5.40 8.85
N LEU A 79 -6.44 6.03 8.84
CA LEU A 79 -6.59 7.48 8.63
C LEU A 79 -5.95 8.33 9.74
N ARG A 80 -5.58 7.72 10.88
CA ARG A 80 -4.80 8.38 11.96
C ARG A 80 -3.35 8.59 11.59
N PHE A 81 -2.81 7.79 10.69
CA PHE A 81 -1.38 7.70 10.41
C PHE A 81 -1.03 8.23 9.03
N PHE A 82 -1.96 8.15 8.10
CA PHE A 82 -1.78 8.47 6.70
C PHE A 82 -2.64 9.66 6.26
N PRO A 83 -2.17 10.45 5.29
CA PRO A 83 -3.08 11.28 4.50
C PRO A 83 -4.18 10.42 3.87
N PRO A 84 -5.42 10.91 3.75
CA PRO A 84 -6.54 10.07 3.31
C PRO A 84 -6.36 9.41 1.93
N GLN A 85 -5.64 10.05 1.01
CA GLN A 85 -5.34 9.53 -0.34
C GLN A 85 -4.26 8.45 -0.33
N LEU A 86 -3.42 8.43 0.72
CA LEU A 86 -2.32 7.50 0.91
C LEU A 86 -2.62 6.43 1.96
N ALA A 87 -3.85 6.40 2.49
CA ALA A 87 -4.22 5.46 3.54
C ALA A 87 -4.07 4.00 3.06
N ARG A 88 -3.50 3.18 3.94
CA ARG A 88 -3.33 1.74 3.71
C ARG A 88 -4.38 0.99 4.52
N TRP A 89 -5.04 0.05 3.88
CA TRP A 89 -6.15 -0.67 4.50
C TRP A 89 -5.65 -1.98 5.11
N PRO A 90 -6.12 -2.34 6.32
CA PRO A 90 -5.86 -3.67 6.87
C PRO A 90 -6.51 -4.73 5.97
N GLY A 91 -5.92 -5.92 5.91
CA GLY A 91 -6.63 -7.09 5.39
C GLY A 91 -7.87 -7.38 6.24
N PRO A 92 -8.88 -8.08 5.71
CA PRO A 92 -10.07 -8.41 6.48
C PRO A 92 -9.71 -9.31 7.65
N VAL A 93 -10.09 -8.91 8.85
CA VAL A 93 -9.97 -9.69 10.09
C VAL A 93 -11.37 -9.93 10.61
N MET A 94 -11.70 -11.18 10.87
CA MET A 94 -12.93 -11.55 11.57
C MET A 94 -12.68 -12.74 12.49
N MET A 95 -12.93 -12.57 13.77
CA MET A 95 -12.78 -13.62 14.77
C MET A 95 -13.90 -13.54 15.80
N GLU A 96 -14.34 -14.68 16.33
CA GLU A 96 -15.31 -14.68 17.42
C GLU A 96 -14.76 -13.89 18.63
N ALA A 97 -15.57 -13.00 19.20
CA ALA A 97 -15.17 -12.15 20.33
C ALA A 97 -14.87 -12.99 21.58
N THR A 98 -15.60 -14.09 21.76
CA THR A 98 -15.29 -15.13 22.74
C THR A 98 -14.58 -16.26 22.01
N LYS A 99 -13.33 -16.56 22.38
CA LYS A 99 -12.53 -17.60 21.77
C LYS A 99 -13.22 -18.97 21.93
N PRO A 100 -13.45 -19.74 20.85
CA PRO A 100 -14.05 -21.06 20.92
C PRO A 100 -13.20 -22.02 21.75
N ALA A 101 -13.87 -23.02 22.38
CA ALA A 101 -13.19 -24.10 23.05
C ALA A 101 -12.23 -24.82 22.10
N ASN A 102 -11.14 -25.38 22.63
CA ASN A 102 -10.09 -26.08 21.85
C ASN A 102 -9.40 -25.24 20.76
N THR A 103 -9.52 -23.92 20.82
CA THR A 103 -8.84 -23.00 19.90
C THR A 103 -7.58 -22.44 20.55
N TYR A 104 -6.45 -22.55 19.86
CA TYR A 104 -5.20 -21.85 20.18
C TYR A 104 -5.02 -20.70 19.19
N ARG A 105 -5.18 -19.46 19.67
CA ARG A 105 -5.18 -18.27 18.82
C ARG A 105 -3.81 -17.62 18.80
N ILE A 106 -3.25 -17.50 17.59
CA ILE A 106 -1.94 -16.88 17.31
C ILE A 106 -2.17 -15.55 16.61
N LEU A 107 -1.72 -14.45 17.21
CA LEU A 107 -1.78 -13.13 16.61
C LEU A 107 -0.42 -12.77 16.01
N ILE A 108 -0.40 -12.36 14.74
CA ILE A 108 0.85 -12.05 14.02
C ILE A 108 0.88 -10.56 13.75
N PHE A 109 1.88 -9.88 14.33
CA PHE A 109 2.11 -8.44 14.21
C PHE A 109 3.26 -8.18 13.27
N GLY A 110 3.05 -7.36 12.24
CA GLY A 110 4.09 -7.01 11.30
C GLY A 110 3.62 -6.07 10.20
N GLU A 111 4.41 -6.02 9.17
CA GLU A 111 4.28 -5.16 8.00
C GLU A 111 3.92 -5.99 6.77
N SER A 112 4.20 -5.49 5.54
CA SER A 112 3.90 -6.20 4.30
C SER A 112 4.52 -7.60 4.20
N ALA A 113 5.75 -7.77 4.70
CA ALA A 113 6.42 -9.08 4.71
C ALA A 113 5.70 -10.10 5.59
N ALA A 114 5.25 -9.70 6.79
CA ALA A 114 4.45 -10.55 7.67
C ALA A 114 3.05 -10.80 7.10
N ARG A 115 2.47 -9.79 6.42
CA ARG A 115 1.18 -9.94 5.71
C ARG A 115 1.26 -10.98 4.60
N GLY A 116 2.42 -11.16 3.96
CA GLY A 116 2.65 -12.09 2.88
C GLY A 116 2.47 -11.48 1.49
N GLU A 117 2.78 -10.18 1.32
CA GLU A 117 2.79 -9.56 -0.01
C GLU A 117 3.77 -10.29 -0.97
N PRO A 118 3.46 -10.46 -2.26
CA PRO A 118 2.28 -9.92 -2.94
C PRO A 118 0.99 -10.75 -2.75
N GLU A 119 1.06 -11.97 -2.22
CA GLU A 119 -0.03 -12.92 -2.11
C GLU A 119 -0.28 -13.39 -0.66
N PRO A 120 -1.08 -12.66 0.12
CA PRO A 120 -1.41 -13.01 1.50
C PRO A 120 -1.98 -14.42 1.72
N PRO A 121 -2.72 -15.05 0.78
CA PRO A 121 -3.17 -16.43 0.91
C PRO A 121 -2.05 -17.46 1.09
N TYR A 122 -0.83 -17.13 0.68
CA TYR A 122 0.36 -18.00 0.79
C TYR A 122 1.43 -17.40 1.72
N ALA A 123 1.02 -16.57 2.67
CA ALA A 123 1.89 -15.98 3.68
C ALA A 123 2.46 -17.07 4.63
N ALA A 124 3.59 -16.75 5.28
CA ALA A 124 4.18 -17.61 6.31
C ALA A 124 3.17 -17.97 7.44
N SER A 125 2.24 -17.07 7.77
CA SER A 125 1.14 -17.31 8.71
C SER A 125 0.20 -18.44 8.28
N ARG A 126 -0.05 -18.57 6.99
CA ARG A 126 -0.91 -19.60 6.41
C ARG A 126 -0.23 -20.97 6.46
N TYR A 127 1.04 -21.02 6.08
CA TYR A 127 1.86 -22.23 6.23
C TYR A 127 1.99 -22.64 7.70
N LEU A 128 2.19 -21.70 8.62
CA LEU A 128 2.19 -21.95 10.06
C LEU A 128 0.89 -22.64 10.50
N GLU A 129 -0.27 -22.10 10.12
CA GLU A 129 -1.57 -22.64 10.48
C GLU A 129 -1.77 -24.04 9.93
N ALA A 130 -1.47 -24.25 8.64
CA ALA A 130 -1.57 -25.56 7.99
C ALA A 130 -0.68 -26.61 8.69
N LEU A 131 0.57 -26.27 8.97
CA LEU A 131 1.53 -27.15 9.64
C LEU A 131 1.09 -27.52 11.07
N LEU A 132 0.59 -26.57 11.84
CA LEU A 132 0.12 -26.82 13.21
C LEU A 132 -1.16 -27.66 13.24
N ASN A 133 -2.14 -27.37 12.38
CA ASN A 133 -3.39 -28.12 12.30
C ASN A 133 -3.16 -29.57 11.82
N GLU A 134 -2.21 -29.80 10.90
CA GLU A 134 -1.82 -31.15 10.49
C GLU A 134 -1.15 -31.95 11.61
N ARG A 135 -0.28 -31.30 12.38
CA ARG A 135 0.48 -31.96 13.44
C ARG A 135 -0.34 -32.19 14.72
N PHE A 136 -1.26 -31.29 15.04
CA PHE A 136 -2.03 -31.29 16.29
C PHE A 136 -3.55 -31.27 16.02
N PRO A 137 -4.12 -32.33 15.44
CA PRO A 137 -5.49 -32.31 14.91
C PRO A 137 -6.59 -32.18 15.99
N ASN A 138 -6.26 -32.34 17.27
CA ASN A 138 -7.20 -32.15 18.36
C ASN A 138 -7.33 -30.72 18.85
N THR A 139 -6.53 -29.80 18.31
CA THR A 139 -6.53 -28.37 18.62
C THR A 139 -6.74 -27.58 17.34
N HIS A 140 -7.68 -26.67 17.34
CA HIS A 140 -7.85 -25.74 16.23
C HIS A 140 -6.89 -24.55 16.39
N PHE A 141 -5.86 -24.47 15.54
CA PHE A 141 -4.98 -23.32 15.49
C PHE A 141 -5.60 -22.25 14.59
N GLN A 142 -5.85 -21.09 15.16
CA GLN A 142 -6.36 -19.92 14.45
C GLN A 142 -5.24 -18.89 14.35
N THR A 143 -4.67 -18.68 13.19
CA THR A 143 -3.73 -17.58 12.96
C THR A 143 -4.48 -16.34 12.48
N VAL A 144 -4.24 -15.20 13.15
CA VAL A 144 -4.81 -13.92 12.78
C VAL A 144 -3.67 -13.01 12.36
N ASN A 145 -3.55 -12.78 11.06
CA ASN A 145 -2.52 -11.92 10.51
C ASN A 145 -2.97 -10.45 10.55
N LEU A 146 -2.28 -9.64 11.33
CA LEU A 146 -2.56 -8.22 11.57
C LEU A 146 -1.63 -7.29 10.78
N GLY A 147 -0.90 -7.86 9.82
CA GLY A 147 0.03 -7.12 8.97
C GLY A 147 -0.68 -6.14 8.04
N ILE A 148 -0.09 -4.95 7.89
CA ILE A 148 -0.56 -3.92 6.96
C ILE A 148 0.63 -3.39 6.16
N THR A 149 0.44 -3.14 4.87
CA THR A 149 1.50 -2.61 3.99
C THR A 149 1.92 -1.19 4.38
N ALA A 150 3.22 -0.90 4.32
CA ALA A 150 3.83 0.42 4.56
C ALA A 150 3.61 1.00 5.98
N ILE A 151 3.24 0.18 6.96
CA ILE A 151 3.18 0.59 8.37
C ILE A 151 4.51 0.32 9.09
N ASN A 152 4.65 0.83 10.31
CA ASN A 152 5.79 0.61 11.20
C ASN A 152 5.35 0.52 12.67
N SER A 153 6.31 0.52 13.61
CA SER A 153 6.05 0.38 15.05
C SER A 153 5.06 1.39 15.62
N HIS A 154 5.00 2.61 15.07
CA HIS A 154 4.03 3.63 15.49
C HIS A 154 2.58 3.23 15.22
N VAL A 155 2.34 2.41 14.20
CA VAL A 155 1.02 1.89 13.82
C VAL A 155 0.74 0.56 14.51
N ILE A 156 1.76 -0.31 14.63
CA ILE A 156 1.63 -1.65 15.23
C ILE A 156 1.32 -1.56 16.73
N LEU A 157 1.87 -0.59 17.46
CA LEU A 157 1.59 -0.43 18.89
C LEU A 157 0.09 -0.19 19.21
N PRO A 158 -0.63 0.71 18.53
CA PRO A 158 -2.09 0.81 18.67
C PRO A 158 -2.85 -0.47 18.31
N ILE A 159 -2.42 -1.20 17.27
CA ILE A 159 -2.99 -2.51 16.91
C ILE A 159 -2.82 -3.49 18.09
N ALA A 160 -1.61 -3.61 18.62
CA ALA A 160 -1.29 -4.48 19.74
C ALA A 160 -2.16 -4.18 20.98
N ARG A 161 -2.34 -2.89 21.31
CA ARG A 161 -3.19 -2.46 22.45
C ARG A 161 -4.66 -2.87 22.27
N ASP A 162 -5.18 -2.78 21.06
CA ASP A 162 -6.56 -3.19 20.79
C ASP A 162 -6.71 -4.71 20.76
N CYS A 163 -5.68 -5.43 20.32
CA CYS A 163 -5.68 -6.90 20.21
C CYS A 163 -5.60 -7.64 21.57
N VAL A 164 -5.38 -6.94 22.67
CA VAL A 164 -5.59 -7.51 24.03
C VAL A 164 -7.00 -8.10 24.18
N LYS A 165 -8.00 -7.50 23.51
CA LYS A 165 -9.41 -7.98 23.53
C LYS A 165 -9.61 -9.30 22.75
N ALA A 166 -8.65 -9.68 21.92
CA ALA A 166 -8.75 -10.83 21.04
C ALA A 166 -8.39 -12.16 21.72
N ASP A 167 -7.99 -12.15 22.98
CA ASP A 167 -7.62 -13.33 23.76
C ASP A 167 -6.64 -14.26 23.02
N GLY A 168 -5.52 -13.66 22.51
CA GLY A 168 -4.47 -14.40 21.83
C GLY A 168 -3.59 -15.18 22.82
N ASP A 169 -3.37 -16.46 22.55
CA ASP A 169 -2.50 -17.32 23.36
C ASP A 169 -1.02 -17.04 23.09
N LEU A 170 -0.70 -16.71 21.85
CA LEU A 170 0.66 -16.41 21.39
C LEU A 170 0.66 -15.21 20.43
N TRP A 171 1.65 -14.34 20.60
CA TRP A 171 1.93 -13.23 19.70
C TRP A 171 3.23 -13.49 18.96
N ILE A 172 3.20 -13.50 17.63
CA ILE A 172 4.39 -13.50 16.78
C ILE A 172 4.63 -12.06 16.34
N ILE A 173 5.81 -11.51 16.67
CA ILE A 173 6.19 -10.15 16.31
C ILE A 173 7.30 -10.25 15.26
N TYR A 174 7.02 -9.82 14.02
CA TYR A 174 7.93 -9.81 12.87
C TYR A 174 7.81 -8.46 12.14
N MET A 175 8.63 -7.48 12.54
CA MET A 175 8.51 -6.09 12.10
C MET A 175 9.83 -5.33 12.16
N GLY A 176 10.02 -4.32 11.30
CA GLY A 176 11.20 -3.48 11.28
C GLY A 176 11.63 -2.96 9.90
N ASN A 177 11.04 -3.46 8.81
CA ASN A 177 11.42 -3.05 7.44
C ASN A 177 11.05 -1.59 7.13
N ASN A 178 9.95 -1.10 7.68
CA ASN A 178 9.40 0.20 7.32
C ASN A 178 9.66 1.30 8.37
N GLU A 179 10.54 1.09 9.33
CA GLU A 179 10.78 2.08 10.40
C GLU A 179 11.24 3.43 9.84
N MET A 180 12.07 3.42 8.80
CA MET A 180 12.58 4.63 8.17
C MET A 180 11.59 5.29 7.20
N VAL A 181 10.77 4.51 6.50
CA VAL A 181 9.88 4.99 5.42
C VAL A 181 8.41 5.09 5.85
N GLY A 182 7.98 4.34 6.84
CA GLY A 182 6.61 4.36 7.37
C GLY A 182 6.23 5.70 8.03
N PRO A 183 5.01 5.79 8.59
CA PRO A 183 4.56 7.02 9.27
C PRO A 183 5.54 7.49 10.35
N PHE A 184 5.87 8.78 10.35
CA PHE A 184 6.85 9.43 11.24
C PHE A 184 8.31 8.93 11.09
N GLY A 185 8.61 8.13 10.08
CA GLY A 185 9.97 7.72 9.74
C GLY A 185 10.83 8.88 9.22
N ALA A 186 12.14 8.68 9.12
CA ALA A 186 13.08 9.71 8.66
C ALA A 186 12.96 10.01 7.16
N ALA A 187 12.63 8.99 6.35
CA ALA A 187 12.41 9.09 4.90
C ALA A 187 10.92 9.11 4.50
N THR A 188 10.01 9.27 5.45
CA THR A 188 8.56 9.20 5.22
C THR A 188 8.05 10.22 4.20
N VAL A 189 7.00 9.85 3.48
CA VAL A 189 6.16 10.75 2.63
C VAL A 189 4.83 11.09 3.32
N PHE A 190 4.55 10.50 4.48
CA PHE A 190 3.24 10.60 5.14
C PHE A 190 3.10 11.79 6.09
N GLY A 191 4.09 12.66 6.18
CA GLY A 191 4.03 13.85 7.03
C GLY A 191 5.36 14.23 7.70
N THR A 192 5.35 14.52 9.00
CA THR A 192 6.53 14.97 9.74
C THR A 192 7.59 13.88 9.83
N LYS A 193 8.84 14.22 9.47
CA LYS A 193 9.99 13.30 9.43
C LYS A 193 10.67 13.21 10.80
N ALA A 194 10.79 12.00 11.32
CA ALA A 194 11.48 11.64 12.56
C ALA A 194 11.21 12.58 13.76
N PRO A 195 9.95 12.86 14.13
CA PRO A 195 9.66 13.67 15.29
C PRO A 195 9.98 12.92 16.60
N PRO A 196 10.21 13.64 17.73
CA PRO A 196 10.35 13.02 19.03
C PRO A 196 9.11 12.19 19.41
N LEU A 197 9.29 11.06 20.08
CA LEU A 197 8.21 10.11 20.41
C LEU A 197 7.04 10.76 21.18
N GLY A 198 7.34 11.67 22.12
CA GLY A 198 6.31 12.39 22.86
C GLY A 198 5.36 13.19 21.96
N PHE A 199 5.92 13.84 20.92
CA PHE A 199 5.12 14.55 19.92
C PHE A 199 4.24 13.58 19.11
N VAL A 200 4.78 12.43 18.66
CA VAL A 200 4.01 11.42 17.94
C VAL A 200 2.83 10.94 18.78
N ARG A 201 3.09 10.56 20.06
CA ARG A 201 2.06 10.05 20.96
C ARG A 201 0.99 11.07 21.25
N LEU A 202 1.35 12.34 21.47
CA LEU A 202 0.40 13.44 21.65
C LEU A 202 -0.45 13.65 20.39
N ASN A 203 0.16 13.71 19.22
CA ASN A 203 -0.55 13.86 17.95
C ASN A 203 -1.57 12.71 17.73
N LEU A 204 -1.16 11.46 17.96
CA LEU A 204 -2.03 10.31 17.85
C LEU A 204 -3.17 10.32 18.89
N ALA A 205 -2.91 10.79 20.12
CA ALA A 205 -3.95 10.95 21.14
C ALA A 205 -4.98 12.02 20.76
N ILE A 206 -4.53 13.16 20.22
CA ILE A 206 -5.43 14.21 19.72
C ILE A 206 -6.29 13.66 18.58
N GLN A 207 -5.73 12.92 17.63
CA GLN A 207 -6.45 12.34 16.50
C GLN A 207 -7.44 11.21 16.91
N GLN A 208 -7.36 10.69 18.13
CA GLN A 208 -8.39 9.79 18.68
C GLN A 208 -9.71 10.50 18.97
N THR A 209 -9.69 11.81 19.18
CA THR A 209 -10.87 12.61 19.46
C THR A 209 -11.52 13.14 18.17
N ARG A 210 -12.84 13.31 18.17
CA ARG A 210 -13.59 13.92 17.06
C ARG A 210 -13.19 15.38 16.86
N VAL A 211 -12.96 16.09 17.95
CA VAL A 211 -12.45 17.46 17.94
C VAL A 211 -11.08 17.52 17.25
N GLY A 212 -10.17 16.61 17.60
CA GLY A 212 -8.85 16.53 16.94
C GLY A 212 -8.93 16.25 15.46
N GLN A 213 -9.80 15.30 15.05
CA GLN A 213 -10.06 15.01 13.64
C GLN A 213 -10.59 16.22 12.88
N LEU A 214 -11.51 16.98 13.50
CA LEU A 214 -12.05 18.22 12.94
C LEU A 214 -10.96 19.27 12.75
N LEU A 215 -10.10 19.48 13.77
CA LEU A 215 -8.97 20.42 13.68
C LEU A 215 -7.98 20.05 12.59
N VAL A 216 -7.65 18.75 12.45
CA VAL A 216 -6.79 18.26 11.37
C VAL A 216 -7.42 18.50 9.99
N LYS A 217 -8.73 18.23 9.85
CA LYS A 217 -9.49 18.48 8.60
C LYS A 217 -9.49 19.97 8.23
N LEU A 218 -9.73 20.86 9.19
CA LEU A 218 -9.69 22.31 9.00
C LEU A 218 -8.27 22.79 8.65
N GLY A 219 -7.26 22.31 9.36
CA GLY A 219 -5.86 22.65 9.10
C GLY A 219 -5.39 22.25 7.69
N ARG A 220 -5.84 21.08 7.19
CA ARG A 220 -5.59 20.66 5.80
C ARG A 220 -6.28 21.59 4.80
N LYS A 221 -7.54 21.97 5.07
CA LYS A 221 -8.30 22.89 4.20
C LYS A 221 -7.66 24.27 4.12
N LEU A 222 -7.08 24.78 5.21
CA LEU A 222 -6.40 26.07 5.28
C LEU A 222 -5.03 26.09 4.59
N LYS A 223 -4.33 24.94 4.56
CA LYS A 223 -3.03 24.83 3.86
C LYS A 223 -3.12 24.80 2.34
N GLY A 224 -4.33 24.84 1.78
CA GLY A 224 -4.56 24.72 0.34
C GLY A 224 -4.49 23.25 -0.14
N LYS A 225 -4.69 23.04 -1.44
CA LYS A 225 -4.59 21.71 -2.05
C LYS A 225 -3.16 21.19 -1.80
N SER A 226 -3.01 20.23 -0.90
CA SER A 226 -1.84 19.35 -0.96
C SER A 226 -1.88 18.66 -2.33
N SER A 227 -0.70 18.40 -2.90
CA SER A 227 -0.56 17.62 -4.13
C SER A 227 -1.60 16.49 -4.19
N ASN A 228 -2.28 16.37 -5.32
CA ASN A 228 -3.24 15.29 -5.61
C ASN A 228 -2.51 13.94 -5.78
N GLU A 229 -1.60 13.60 -4.88
CA GLU A 229 -0.81 12.38 -4.97
C GLU A 229 -1.67 11.20 -4.53
N SER A 230 -2.02 10.36 -5.47
CA SER A 230 -2.45 8.98 -5.23
C SER A 230 -1.25 8.11 -4.84
N TRP A 231 -1.52 6.92 -4.31
CA TRP A 231 -0.45 5.99 -3.93
C TRP A 231 0.37 5.55 -5.16
N GLY A 232 1.58 6.06 -5.27
CA GLY A 232 2.54 5.75 -6.35
C GLY A 232 3.59 4.68 -5.98
N GLY A 233 3.35 3.91 -4.91
CA GLY A 233 4.30 2.88 -4.47
C GLY A 233 5.62 3.45 -3.93
N MET A 234 6.69 2.68 -4.05
CA MET A 234 8.01 3.03 -3.54
C MET A 234 8.62 4.27 -4.21
N ASN A 235 8.21 4.59 -5.44
CA ASN A 235 8.72 5.76 -6.18
C ASN A 235 8.46 7.10 -5.46
N MET A 236 7.40 7.18 -4.66
CA MET A 236 7.08 8.37 -3.88
C MET A 236 8.19 8.79 -2.92
N PHE A 237 9.04 7.85 -2.51
CA PHE A 237 10.12 8.08 -1.55
C PHE A 237 11.44 8.52 -2.20
N ALA A 238 11.55 8.49 -3.52
CA ALA A 238 12.80 8.75 -4.26
C ALA A 238 13.49 10.07 -3.89
N GLY A 239 12.72 11.11 -3.57
CA GLY A 239 13.22 12.41 -3.11
C GLY A 239 13.59 12.49 -1.62
N ASN A 240 13.39 11.41 -0.84
CA ASN A 240 13.61 11.39 0.60
C ASN A 240 14.84 10.57 1.01
N GLN A 241 15.91 10.68 0.25
CA GLN A 241 17.16 9.97 0.51
C GLN A 241 17.83 10.43 1.82
N LEU A 242 18.46 9.48 2.53
CA LEU A 242 19.12 9.68 3.80
C LEU A 242 20.51 9.04 3.78
N ARG A 243 21.54 9.75 4.17
CA ARG A 243 22.84 9.14 4.45
C ARG A 243 22.75 8.24 5.69
N ALA A 244 23.70 7.32 5.79
CA ALA A 244 23.79 6.40 6.95
C ALA A 244 23.98 7.14 8.29
N ASP A 245 24.70 8.26 8.26
CA ASP A 245 25.02 9.12 9.40
C ASP A 245 23.98 10.23 9.68
N ASP A 246 22.87 10.26 8.96
CA ASP A 246 21.80 11.25 9.19
C ASP A 246 21.24 11.13 10.62
N PRO A 247 21.27 12.23 11.41
CA PRO A 247 20.83 12.20 12.82
C PRO A 247 19.36 11.82 13.00
N ARG A 248 18.53 12.00 11.97
CA ARG A 248 17.11 11.59 12.00
C ARG A 248 16.96 10.07 12.13
N LYS A 249 17.90 9.27 11.59
CA LYS A 249 17.91 7.81 11.75
C LYS A 249 18.02 7.44 13.24
N GLN A 250 18.82 8.16 14.02
CA GLN A 250 18.97 7.90 15.45
C GLN A 250 17.65 8.11 16.22
N VAL A 251 16.87 9.13 15.87
CA VAL A 251 15.54 9.35 16.47
C VAL A 251 14.60 8.19 16.15
N VAL A 252 14.63 7.69 14.91
CA VAL A 252 13.81 6.52 14.49
C VAL A 252 14.19 5.29 15.30
N TYR A 253 15.49 4.97 15.46
CA TYR A 253 15.92 3.82 16.25
C TYR A 253 15.47 3.91 17.71
N GLN A 254 15.56 5.10 18.33
CA GLN A 254 15.09 5.32 19.69
C GLN A 254 13.56 5.15 19.81
N ASN A 255 12.83 5.66 18.82
CA ASN A 255 11.37 5.51 18.78
C ASN A 255 10.98 4.04 18.59
N PHE A 256 11.66 3.32 17.69
CA PHE A 256 11.45 1.90 17.44
C PHE A 256 11.70 1.06 18.71
N GLN A 257 12.83 1.25 19.39
CA GLN A 257 13.14 0.56 20.63
C GLN A 257 12.00 0.69 21.65
N ARG A 258 11.55 1.94 21.91
CA ARG A 258 10.50 2.20 22.90
C ARG A 258 9.13 1.67 22.47
N ASN A 259 8.80 1.72 21.18
CA ASN A 259 7.55 1.17 20.66
C ASN A 259 7.57 -0.36 20.75
N LEU A 260 8.69 -1.01 20.41
CA LEU A 260 8.84 -2.45 20.50
C LEU A 260 8.77 -2.93 21.96
N ASP A 261 9.44 -2.24 22.88
CA ASP A 261 9.35 -2.52 24.33
C ASP A 261 7.89 -2.42 24.82
N ASP A 262 7.16 -1.38 24.40
CA ASP A 262 5.76 -1.22 24.74
C ASP A 262 4.87 -2.32 24.13
N ILE A 263 5.11 -2.75 22.88
CA ILE A 263 4.37 -3.84 22.21
C ILE A 263 4.58 -5.15 22.96
N VAL A 264 5.83 -5.49 23.27
CA VAL A 264 6.18 -6.69 24.04
C VAL A 264 5.51 -6.66 25.41
N LYS A 265 5.59 -5.53 26.12
CA LYS A 265 4.97 -5.36 27.42
C LYS A 265 3.45 -5.55 27.34
N VAL A 266 2.77 -4.93 26.39
CA VAL A 266 1.31 -5.09 26.19
C VAL A 266 0.94 -6.55 25.98
N GLY A 267 1.72 -7.28 25.18
CA GLY A 267 1.49 -8.72 24.95
C GLY A 267 1.68 -9.55 26.21
N LEU A 268 2.77 -9.34 26.95
CA LEU A 268 3.02 -10.05 28.23
C LEU A 268 1.97 -9.73 29.29
N ASP A 269 1.57 -8.46 29.40
CA ASP A 269 0.53 -7.99 30.34
C ASP A 269 -0.86 -8.57 30.00
N SER A 270 -1.14 -8.87 28.71
CA SER A 270 -2.36 -9.56 28.29
C SER A 270 -2.41 -11.04 28.66
N GLY A 271 -1.29 -11.60 29.10
CA GLY A 271 -1.15 -13.02 29.41
C GLY A 271 -0.62 -13.88 28.26
N ALA A 272 -0.51 -13.35 27.05
CA ALA A 272 0.00 -14.06 25.90
C ALA A 272 1.49 -14.44 26.04
N LYS A 273 1.89 -15.53 25.40
CA LYS A 273 3.30 -15.80 25.09
C LYS A 273 3.75 -14.98 23.91
N ILE A 274 5.03 -14.68 23.79
CA ILE A 274 5.59 -13.88 22.71
C ILE A 274 6.71 -14.66 22.01
N LEU A 275 6.63 -14.75 20.69
CA LEU A 275 7.73 -15.14 19.82
C LEU A 275 8.23 -13.86 19.12
N LEU A 276 9.34 -13.31 19.62
CA LEU A 276 9.95 -12.10 19.07
C LEU A 276 11.02 -12.48 18.05
N ASN A 277 10.92 -11.94 16.84
CA ASN A 277 11.75 -12.33 15.70
C ASN A 277 12.61 -11.19 15.19
N THR A 278 13.86 -11.50 14.77
CA THR A 278 14.59 -10.63 13.84
C THR A 278 13.93 -10.68 12.44
N VAL A 279 14.28 -9.72 11.59
CA VAL A 279 13.68 -9.56 10.26
C VAL A 279 14.71 -9.93 9.20
N ALA A 280 14.36 -10.91 8.36
CA ALA A 280 15.16 -11.31 7.21
C ALA A 280 14.90 -10.39 6.02
N VAL A 281 15.94 -10.08 5.25
CA VAL A 281 15.89 -9.23 4.07
C VAL A 281 16.74 -9.83 2.94
N ASN A 282 16.44 -9.49 1.69
CA ASN A 282 17.26 -9.85 0.56
C ASN A 282 18.54 -8.99 0.56
N LEU A 283 19.66 -9.59 0.90
CA LEU A 283 20.96 -8.92 0.91
C LEU A 283 21.73 -9.16 -0.39
N LYS A 284 21.69 -10.39 -0.93
CA LYS A 284 22.52 -10.83 -2.06
C LYS A 284 21.99 -10.29 -3.40
N ASP A 285 20.69 -10.42 -3.65
CA ASP A 285 20.10 -10.10 -4.96
C ASP A 285 19.28 -8.81 -4.96
N CYS A 286 19.47 -7.96 -3.95
CA CYS A 286 18.85 -6.63 -3.87
C CYS A 286 19.90 -5.55 -3.64
N PRO A 287 20.46 -4.96 -4.72
CA PRO A 287 21.32 -3.79 -4.62
C PRO A 287 20.68 -2.65 -3.84
N PRO A 288 21.46 -1.70 -3.29
CA PRO A 288 20.90 -0.49 -2.69
C PRO A 288 19.95 0.23 -3.64
N PHE A 289 18.87 0.79 -3.08
CA PHE A 289 17.91 1.57 -3.84
C PHE A 289 18.45 2.95 -4.22
N ALA A 290 19.35 3.50 -3.41
CA ALA A 290 20.06 4.73 -3.69
C ALA A 290 21.40 4.80 -2.96
N SER A 291 22.35 5.49 -3.59
CA SER A 291 23.68 5.73 -3.04
C SER A 291 23.97 7.22 -2.95
N LEU A 292 24.28 7.71 -1.75
CA LEU A 292 24.65 9.08 -1.49
C LEU A 292 26.14 9.15 -1.09
N ALA A 293 26.90 9.88 -1.87
CA ALA A 293 28.27 10.13 -1.58
C ALA A 293 28.46 11.04 -0.35
N ASN A 294 29.63 10.95 0.29
CA ASN A 294 30.02 11.84 1.37
C ASN A 294 30.23 13.28 0.86
N SER A 295 29.30 14.17 1.17
CA SER A 295 29.36 15.59 0.77
C SER A 295 30.50 16.36 1.46
N ASN A 296 31.05 15.84 2.56
CA ASN A 296 32.11 16.47 3.33
C ASN A 296 33.51 16.04 2.84
N LEU A 297 33.59 15.14 1.86
CA LEU A 297 34.86 14.69 1.30
C LEU A 297 35.52 15.83 0.51
N PRO A 298 36.80 16.19 0.79
CA PRO A 298 37.51 17.21 0.05
C PRO A 298 37.54 16.90 -1.47
N ALA A 299 37.51 17.93 -2.32
CA ALA A 299 37.41 17.73 -3.78
C ALA A 299 38.50 16.81 -4.37
N ALA A 300 39.73 16.90 -3.85
CA ALA A 300 40.85 16.03 -4.28
C ALA A 300 40.63 14.58 -3.87
N GLU A 301 40.14 14.32 -2.67
CA GLU A 301 39.80 12.97 -2.21
C GLU A 301 38.58 12.42 -2.92
N ARG A 302 37.61 13.28 -3.25
CA ARG A 302 36.47 12.92 -4.06
C ARG A 302 36.88 12.47 -5.46
N ALA A 303 37.74 13.24 -6.14
CA ALA A 303 38.26 12.84 -7.45
C ALA A 303 39.06 11.54 -7.40
N LYS A 304 39.80 11.31 -6.30
CA LYS A 304 40.53 10.04 -6.05
C LYS A 304 39.55 8.88 -5.84
N PHE A 305 38.48 9.09 -5.06
CA PHE A 305 37.41 8.09 -4.87
C PHE A 305 36.76 7.73 -6.20
N ASP A 306 36.30 8.74 -6.95
CA ASP A 306 35.62 8.54 -8.23
C ASP A 306 36.48 7.75 -9.22
N LYS A 307 37.80 8.04 -9.28
CA LYS A 307 38.75 7.31 -10.11
C LYS A 307 38.90 5.86 -9.68
N LEU A 308 39.16 5.60 -8.40
CA LEU A 308 39.33 4.25 -7.88
C LEU A 308 38.07 3.40 -8.04
N TYR A 309 36.92 4.00 -7.77
CA TYR A 309 35.61 3.36 -7.92
C TYR A 309 35.34 3.01 -9.40
N ALA A 310 35.59 3.93 -10.32
CA ALA A 310 35.42 3.67 -11.76
C ALA A 310 36.36 2.57 -12.27
N GLU A 311 37.62 2.57 -11.80
CA GLU A 311 38.59 1.51 -12.14
C GLU A 311 38.15 0.14 -11.59
N ALA A 312 37.60 0.09 -10.36
CA ALA A 312 37.07 -1.13 -9.75
C ALA A 312 35.88 -1.67 -10.55
N CYS A 313 34.90 -0.79 -10.89
CA CYS A 313 33.75 -1.16 -11.72
C CYS A 313 34.18 -1.64 -13.13
N SER A 314 35.24 -1.06 -13.71
CA SER A 314 35.79 -1.52 -15.00
C SER A 314 36.40 -2.91 -14.91
N ALA A 315 37.10 -3.23 -13.83
CA ALA A 315 37.66 -4.57 -13.59
C ALA A 315 36.54 -5.60 -13.36
N GLU A 316 35.52 -5.25 -12.57
CA GLU A 316 34.32 -6.08 -12.35
C GLU A 316 33.62 -6.40 -13.68
N ALA A 317 33.37 -5.39 -14.52
CA ALA A 317 32.74 -5.57 -15.83
C ALA A 317 33.53 -6.49 -16.79
N GLN A 318 34.83 -6.67 -16.54
CA GLN A 318 35.71 -7.60 -17.24
C GLN A 318 35.78 -8.98 -16.57
N ASN A 319 34.95 -9.25 -15.56
CA ASN A 319 34.97 -10.45 -14.72
C ASN A 319 36.32 -10.67 -13.98
N ASN A 320 37.05 -9.58 -13.71
CA ASN A 320 38.29 -9.63 -12.92
C ASN A 320 38.00 -9.25 -11.46
N ASP A 321 37.26 -10.14 -10.77
CA ASP A 321 36.76 -9.89 -9.42
C ASP A 321 37.88 -9.65 -8.39
N ALA A 322 39.03 -10.32 -8.55
CA ALA A 322 40.17 -10.13 -7.66
C ALA A 322 40.81 -8.73 -7.78
N GLU A 323 40.89 -8.20 -9.00
CA GLU A 323 41.41 -6.85 -9.24
C GLU A 323 40.38 -5.80 -8.81
N ALA A 324 39.09 -6.05 -9.09
CA ALA A 324 38.01 -5.19 -8.65
C ALA A 324 37.99 -5.05 -7.12
N ALA A 325 38.03 -6.15 -6.39
CA ALA A 325 38.08 -6.16 -4.92
C ALA A 325 39.28 -5.37 -4.37
N ARG A 326 40.48 -5.55 -4.96
CA ARG A 326 41.68 -4.78 -4.56
C ARG A 326 41.54 -3.26 -4.78
N LYS A 327 40.72 -2.84 -5.76
CA LYS A 327 40.48 -1.42 -6.04
C LYS A 327 39.30 -0.85 -5.24
N PHE A 328 38.29 -1.67 -4.90
CA PHE A 328 37.25 -1.26 -3.97
C PHE A 328 37.78 -0.95 -2.56
N GLU A 329 38.76 -1.67 -2.07
CA GLU A 329 39.33 -1.47 -0.74
C GLU A 329 39.84 -0.04 -0.51
N PRO A 330 40.78 0.54 -1.30
CA PRO A 330 41.23 1.92 -1.13
C PRO A 330 40.14 2.96 -1.45
N ALA A 331 39.18 2.66 -2.28
CA ALA A 331 38.02 3.53 -2.50
C ALA A 331 37.12 3.58 -1.24
N ALA A 332 36.88 2.42 -0.62
CA ALA A 332 36.13 2.33 0.64
C ALA A 332 36.82 3.03 1.81
N ALA A 333 38.15 3.13 1.80
CA ALA A 333 38.88 3.91 2.80
C ALA A 333 38.59 5.42 2.73
N LEU A 334 38.19 5.94 1.56
CA LEU A 334 37.82 7.33 1.34
C LEU A 334 36.33 7.59 1.66
N ASP A 335 35.42 6.73 1.19
CA ASP A 335 33.98 6.80 1.51
C ASP A 335 33.45 5.41 1.92
N PRO A 336 33.64 5.01 3.18
CA PRO A 336 33.27 3.67 3.67
C PRO A 336 31.74 3.43 3.68
N GLN A 337 30.95 4.49 3.63
CA GLN A 337 29.48 4.43 3.69
C GLN A 337 28.81 4.58 2.32
N PHE A 338 29.56 4.42 1.22
CA PHE A 338 28.97 4.44 -0.12
C PHE A 338 28.31 3.08 -0.43
N PRO A 339 26.96 2.99 -0.47
CA PRO A 339 26.25 1.71 -0.48
C PRO A 339 26.56 0.84 -1.69
N GLU A 340 26.60 1.42 -2.88
CA GLU A 340 26.83 0.68 -4.13
C GLU A 340 28.23 0.07 -4.20
N LEU A 341 29.24 0.76 -3.68
CA LEU A 341 30.60 0.21 -3.57
C LEU A 341 30.60 -1.03 -2.69
N GLN A 342 29.94 -0.96 -1.53
CA GLN A 342 29.87 -2.10 -0.61
C GLN A 342 29.16 -3.30 -1.28
N TYR A 343 28.07 -3.05 -2.01
CA TYR A 343 27.34 -4.09 -2.71
C TYR A 343 28.20 -4.78 -3.79
N ARG A 344 28.82 -4.02 -4.68
CA ARG A 344 29.68 -4.53 -5.76
C ARG A 344 30.91 -5.28 -5.21
N TRP A 345 31.51 -4.75 -4.15
CA TRP A 345 32.59 -5.46 -3.48
C TRP A 345 32.11 -6.80 -2.91
N GLY A 346 30.92 -6.85 -2.33
CA GLY A 346 30.28 -8.10 -1.90
C GLY A 346 30.09 -9.09 -3.05
N GLU A 347 29.68 -8.63 -4.25
CA GLU A 347 29.53 -9.48 -5.43
C GLU A 347 30.87 -10.08 -5.87
N CYS A 348 31.94 -9.28 -5.96
CA CYS A 348 33.28 -9.77 -6.27
C CYS A 348 33.77 -10.83 -5.26
N LEU A 349 33.55 -10.58 -3.96
CA LEU A 349 33.92 -11.54 -2.92
C LEU A 349 33.13 -12.84 -3.01
N ALA A 350 31.83 -12.77 -3.34
CA ALA A 350 30.99 -13.94 -3.55
C ALA A 350 31.45 -14.75 -4.78
N ALA A 351 31.80 -14.09 -5.87
CA ALA A 351 32.36 -14.73 -7.08
C ALA A 351 33.68 -15.46 -6.77
N MET A 352 34.50 -14.90 -5.88
CA MET A 352 35.71 -15.55 -5.38
C MET A 352 35.47 -16.59 -4.28
N SER A 353 34.21 -16.96 -3.99
CA SER A 353 33.82 -17.89 -2.93
C SER A 353 34.17 -17.44 -1.49
N ASN A 354 34.46 -16.16 -1.32
CA ASN A 354 34.63 -15.56 0.04
C ASN A 354 33.24 -15.11 0.57
N PHE A 355 32.41 -16.08 0.94
CA PHE A 355 31.05 -15.83 1.37
C PHE A 355 30.93 -15.07 2.69
N ALA A 356 31.91 -15.19 3.58
CA ALA A 356 31.94 -14.45 4.84
C ALA A 356 32.17 -12.96 4.59
N GLY A 357 33.15 -12.59 3.77
CA GLY A 357 33.40 -11.22 3.36
C GLY A 357 32.24 -10.65 2.54
N ALA A 358 31.70 -11.44 1.62
CA ALA A 358 30.54 -11.05 0.84
C ALA A 358 29.33 -10.67 1.72
N ARG A 359 29.04 -11.49 2.73
CA ARG A 359 27.95 -11.22 3.70
C ARG A 359 28.15 -9.91 4.43
N GLU A 360 29.38 -9.62 4.89
CA GLU A 360 29.72 -8.37 5.58
C GLU A 360 29.43 -7.16 4.68
N HIS A 361 29.88 -7.21 3.44
CA HIS A 361 29.74 -6.11 2.49
C HIS A 361 28.28 -5.93 2.02
N PHE A 362 27.54 -7.00 1.78
CA PHE A 362 26.09 -6.92 1.50
C PHE A 362 25.31 -6.33 2.68
N GLN A 363 25.68 -6.69 3.93
CA GLN A 363 25.06 -6.09 5.11
C GLN A 363 25.36 -4.59 5.20
N LYS A 364 26.62 -4.17 4.97
CA LYS A 364 26.98 -2.74 4.91
C LYS A 364 26.23 -2.01 3.82
N ALA A 365 26.06 -2.62 2.64
CA ALA A 365 25.27 -2.05 1.56
C ALA A 365 23.80 -1.80 1.96
N CYS A 366 23.20 -2.72 2.69
CA CYS A 366 21.87 -2.57 3.26
C CYS A 366 21.80 -1.48 4.35
N ASP A 367 22.77 -1.48 5.29
CA ASP A 367 22.83 -0.53 6.41
C ASP A 367 23.01 0.92 5.95
N TYR A 368 23.69 1.11 4.83
CA TYR A 368 24.03 2.42 4.27
C TYR A 368 23.08 2.89 3.16
N ASP A 369 22.13 2.02 2.71
CA ASP A 369 21.17 2.35 1.67
C ASP A 369 20.50 3.70 1.94
N ALA A 370 20.58 4.60 0.97
CA ALA A 370 20.01 5.94 1.12
C ALA A 370 18.49 5.98 1.01
N LEU A 371 17.87 4.92 0.45
CA LEU A 371 16.43 4.67 0.49
C LEU A 371 16.16 3.38 1.30
N PRO A 372 16.12 3.46 2.64
CA PRO A 372 16.13 2.31 3.54
C PRO A 372 14.75 1.64 3.63
N PHE A 373 14.41 0.83 2.63
CA PHE A 373 13.21 -0.02 2.58
C PHE A 373 13.40 -1.39 3.25
N ARG A 374 14.58 -1.66 3.80
CA ARG A 374 14.92 -2.91 4.48
C ARG A 374 15.32 -2.64 5.92
N ALA A 375 15.05 -3.60 6.81
CA ALA A 375 15.58 -3.57 8.15
C ALA A 375 17.12 -3.66 8.08
N ASP A 376 17.80 -2.68 8.65
CA ASP A 376 19.25 -2.67 8.79
C ASP A 376 19.71 -3.48 10.01
N SER A 377 21.03 -3.67 10.17
CA SER A 377 21.61 -4.44 11.30
C SER A 377 21.26 -3.85 12.66
N ARG A 378 21.05 -2.52 12.76
CA ARG A 378 20.68 -1.85 14.02
C ARG A 378 19.25 -2.16 14.43
N ILE A 379 18.32 -2.28 13.47
CA ILE A 379 16.94 -2.71 13.74
C ILE A 379 16.94 -4.12 14.35
N ASN A 380 17.64 -5.07 13.74
CA ASN A 380 17.76 -6.42 14.27
C ASN A 380 18.49 -6.46 15.63
N GLY A 381 19.51 -5.63 15.83
CA GLY A 381 20.18 -5.46 17.12
C GLY A 381 19.26 -4.92 18.21
N ILE A 382 18.35 -4.01 17.88
CA ILE A 382 17.33 -3.50 18.81
C ILE A 382 16.35 -4.62 19.20
N ILE A 383 15.88 -5.42 18.24
CA ILE A 383 15.00 -6.56 18.51
C ILE A 383 15.67 -7.55 19.46
N GLN A 384 16.94 -7.90 19.20
CA GLN A 384 17.71 -8.79 20.07
C GLN A 384 17.87 -8.23 21.48
N LYS A 385 18.16 -6.93 21.60
CA LYS A 385 18.27 -6.24 22.89
C LYS A 385 16.94 -6.25 23.65
N THR A 386 15.82 -5.98 22.98
CA THR A 386 14.48 -6.07 23.59
C THR A 386 14.21 -7.49 24.07
N ALA A 387 14.55 -8.52 23.30
CA ALA A 387 14.40 -9.91 23.72
C ALA A 387 15.19 -10.22 25.00
N GLN A 388 16.40 -9.72 25.11
CA GLN A 388 17.23 -9.87 26.31
C GLN A 388 16.64 -9.13 27.52
N GLN A 389 16.08 -7.92 27.30
CA GLN A 389 15.48 -7.10 28.37
C GLN A 389 14.22 -7.76 28.96
N PHE A 390 13.41 -8.44 28.15
CA PHE A 390 12.17 -9.10 28.55
C PHE A 390 12.30 -10.63 28.68
N ALA A 391 13.55 -11.14 28.77
CA ALA A 391 13.80 -12.56 28.90
C ALA A 391 13.00 -13.19 30.07
N GLY A 392 12.32 -14.31 29.80
CA GLY A 392 11.49 -15.03 30.75
C GLY A 392 10.67 -16.14 30.09
N ASP A 393 9.91 -16.91 30.87
CA ASP A 393 9.18 -18.11 30.43
C ASP A 393 8.12 -17.84 29.36
N LYS A 394 7.66 -16.58 29.24
CA LYS A 394 6.63 -16.18 28.29
C LYS A 394 7.18 -15.55 27.01
N LEU A 395 8.48 -15.27 26.93
CA LEU A 395 9.10 -14.70 25.73
C LEU A 395 10.17 -15.61 25.19
N ALA A 396 9.99 -16.05 23.94
CA ALA A 396 11.00 -16.73 23.14
C ALA A 396 11.55 -15.75 22.08
N PHE A 397 12.88 -15.73 21.94
CA PHE A 397 13.56 -15.03 20.85
C PHE A 397 13.87 -16.01 19.72
N PHE A 398 13.63 -15.60 18.49
CA PHE A 398 13.99 -16.37 17.30
C PHE A 398 14.73 -15.48 16.29
N ASP A 399 15.97 -15.85 15.99
CA ASP A 399 16.75 -15.17 14.95
C ASP A 399 16.33 -15.68 13.57
N ALA A 400 15.19 -15.15 13.07
CA ALA A 400 14.65 -15.53 11.77
C ALA A 400 15.58 -15.10 10.63
N ALA A 401 16.30 -13.98 10.75
CA ALA A 401 17.27 -13.54 9.75
C ALA A 401 18.40 -14.57 9.59
N ALA A 402 18.98 -15.03 10.68
CA ALA A 402 20.01 -16.07 10.66
C ALA A 402 19.45 -17.43 10.18
N ALA A 403 18.23 -17.80 10.62
CA ALA A 403 17.61 -19.05 10.20
C ALA A 403 17.31 -19.09 8.70
N MET A 404 16.82 -18.00 8.12
CA MET A 404 16.59 -17.92 6.68
C MET A 404 17.90 -17.95 5.90
N ALA A 405 18.94 -17.27 6.37
CA ALA A 405 20.26 -17.29 5.76
C ALA A 405 20.93 -18.67 5.80
N ALA A 406 20.78 -19.40 6.88
CA ALA A 406 21.34 -20.75 7.03
C ALA A 406 20.73 -21.78 6.03
N ASN A 407 19.53 -21.51 5.51
CA ASN A 407 18.87 -22.32 4.49
C ASN A 407 19.26 -21.95 3.05
N THR A 408 20.25 -21.09 2.85
CA THR A 408 20.76 -20.71 1.54
C THR A 408 22.15 -21.30 1.32
N SER A 409 22.52 -21.55 0.05
CA SER A 409 23.81 -22.19 -0.29
C SER A 409 25.04 -21.42 0.21
N ASN A 410 24.93 -20.08 0.28
CA ASN A 410 26.06 -19.20 0.61
C ASN A 410 25.89 -18.50 1.96
N GLY A 411 24.86 -18.87 2.74
CA GLY A 411 24.57 -18.25 4.03
C GLY A 411 24.15 -16.79 3.95
N VAL A 412 23.66 -16.33 2.80
CA VAL A 412 23.13 -14.97 2.56
C VAL A 412 21.83 -15.08 1.77
N CYS A 413 20.77 -14.50 2.28
CA CYS A 413 19.46 -14.52 1.62
C CYS A 413 19.47 -13.75 0.29
N GLY A 414 18.88 -14.36 -0.73
CA GLY A 414 18.70 -13.82 -2.05
C GLY A 414 17.36 -14.21 -2.67
N ARG A 415 17.33 -14.35 -4.01
CA ARG A 415 16.14 -14.71 -4.80
C ARG A 415 15.54 -16.08 -4.47
N GLU A 416 16.33 -16.99 -3.91
CA GLU A 416 15.85 -18.29 -3.43
C GLU A 416 14.93 -18.19 -2.21
N THR A 417 14.79 -16.98 -1.65
CA THR A 417 13.96 -16.68 -0.47
C THR A 417 12.99 -15.54 -0.73
N PHE A 418 13.35 -14.57 -1.59
CA PHE A 418 12.61 -13.34 -1.79
C PHE A 418 12.35 -13.06 -3.27
N TYR A 419 11.20 -12.45 -3.55
CA TYR A 419 10.92 -11.87 -4.87
C TYR A 419 11.75 -10.61 -5.14
N GLU A 420 11.88 -9.72 -4.12
CA GLU A 420 12.63 -8.47 -4.26
C GLU A 420 13.37 -8.12 -2.97
N HIS A 421 13.08 -7.07 -2.25
CA HIS A 421 13.86 -6.61 -1.10
C HIS A 421 13.48 -7.28 0.23
N VAL A 422 12.17 -7.53 0.48
CA VAL A 422 11.66 -8.06 1.77
C VAL A 422 10.50 -9.04 1.62
N HIS A 423 9.87 -9.11 0.45
CA HIS A 423 8.71 -9.96 0.27
C HIS A 423 9.13 -11.37 -0.15
N PHE A 424 8.76 -12.33 0.66
CA PHE A 424 9.11 -13.73 0.46
C PHE A 424 8.46 -14.29 -0.79
N ASN A 425 9.18 -15.16 -1.50
CA ASN A 425 8.58 -16.05 -2.49
C ASN A 425 7.85 -17.22 -1.77
N PHE A 426 7.23 -18.11 -2.51
CA PHE A 426 6.46 -19.23 -1.93
C PHE A 426 7.32 -20.09 -1.01
N ASP A 427 8.54 -20.44 -1.43
CA ASP A 427 9.47 -21.25 -0.66
C ASP A 427 9.96 -20.51 0.61
N GLY A 428 10.22 -19.22 0.49
CA GLY A 428 10.58 -18.36 1.63
C GLY A 428 9.45 -18.28 2.67
N ASN A 429 8.21 -18.11 2.22
CA ASN A 429 7.04 -18.13 3.09
C ASN A 429 6.86 -19.47 3.80
N PHE A 430 7.00 -20.59 3.06
CA PHE A 430 6.94 -21.93 3.67
C PHE A 430 8.05 -22.12 4.71
N ARG A 431 9.30 -21.78 4.38
CA ARG A 431 10.46 -21.93 5.29
C ARG A 431 10.27 -21.11 6.56
N LEU A 432 9.80 -19.85 6.45
CA LEU A 432 9.52 -19.02 7.62
C LEU A 432 8.35 -19.57 8.44
N GLY A 433 7.25 -19.98 7.79
CA GLY A 433 6.09 -20.58 8.44
C GLY A 433 6.46 -21.89 9.18
N ARG A 434 7.31 -22.72 8.56
CA ARG A 434 7.85 -23.94 9.15
C ARG A 434 8.74 -23.63 10.36
N ALA A 435 9.65 -22.66 10.25
CA ALA A 435 10.50 -22.24 11.34
C ALA A 435 9.68 -21.70 12.52
N TRP A 436 8.65 -20.90 12.25
CA TRP A 436 7.69 -20.46 13.29
C TRP A 436 6.95 -21.63 13.91
N ALA A 437 6.48 -22.60 13.13
CA ALA A 437 5.80 -23.79 13.65
C ALA A 437 6.67 -24.59 14.63
N GLU A 438 7.96 -24.71 14.33
CA GLU A 438 8.94 -25.36 15.21
C GLU A 438 9.16 -24.60 16.53
N GLN A 439 9.20 -23.27 16.50
CA GLN A 439 9.31 -22.47 17.73
C GLN A 439 8.00 -22.50 18.52
N VAL A 440 6.85 -22.32 17.86
CA VAL A 440 5.53 -22.38 18.48
C VAL A 440 5.32 -23.73 19.18
N ALA A 441 5.68 -24.84 18.54
CA ALA A 441 5.56 -26.18 19.15
C ALA A 441 6.30 -26.31 20.50
N LYS A 442 7.45 -25.63 20.66
CA LYS A 442 8.20 -25.62 21.94
C LYS A 442 7.48 -24.78 23.03
N MET A 443 6.62 -23.85 22.60
CA MET A 443 5.90 -22.95 23.50
C MET A 443 4.48 -23.43 23.84
N LEU A 444 4.00 -24.50 23.18
CA LEU A 444 2.65 -25.02 23.42
C LEU A 444 2.49 -25.57 24.85
N PRO A 445 1.29 -25.50 25.43
CA PRO A 445 0.96 -26.22 26.65
C PRO A 445 1.18 -27.73 26.53
N ALA A 446 1.58 -28.38 27.61
CA ALA A 446 1.88 -29.81 27.60
C ALA A 446 0.74 -30.69 27.05
N GLY A 447 -0.53 -30.35 27.36
CA GLY A 447 -1.68 -31.08 26.87
C GLY A 447 -1.85 -31.03 25.34
N ILE A 448 -1.38 -29.96 24.68
CA ILE A 448 -1.39 -29.85 23.22
C ILE A 448 -0.15 -30.52 22.63
N SER A 449 1.03 -30.23 23.17
CA SER A 449 2.29 -30.75 22.62
C SER A 449 2.41 -32.28 22.69
N GLN A 450 1.84 -32.90 23.71
CA GLN A 450 1.79 -34.39 23.84
C GLN A 450 0.76 -35.07 22.95
N ALA A 451 -0.21 -34.30 22.43
CA ALA A 451 -1.23 -34.82 21.51
C ALA A 451 -0.82 -34.75 20.03
N ALA A 452 0.46 -34.61 19.72
CA ALA A 452 0.96 -34.58 18.37
C ALA A 452 0.69 -35.90 17.64
N ARG A 453 0.08 -35.83 16.45
CA ARG A 453 -0.22 -36.99 15.61
C ARG A 453 1.05 -37.61 15.04
N THR A 454 2.06 -36.82 14.74
CA THR A 454 3.31 -37.22 14.12
C THR A 454 4.50 -36.50 14.73
N ASN A 455 5.68 -37.10 14.66
CA ASN A 455 6.94 -36.44 15.01
C ASN A 455 7.51 -35.59 13.88
N PHE A 456 6.92 -35.71 12.68
CA PHE A 456 7.35 -34.99 11.48
C PHE A 456 6.38 -33.83 11.14
N TRP A 457 6.88 -32.84 10.49
CA TRP A 457 6.10 -31.75 9.92
C TRP A 457 5.67 -32.14 8.50
N ALA A 458 4.53 -31.66 8.06
CA ALA A 458 4.09 -31.84 6.69
C ALA A 458 5.09 -31.23 5.70
N ALA A 459 5.24 -31.86 4.54
CA ALA A 459 6.04 -31.33 3.44
C ALA A 459 5.39 -30.07 2.83
N GLN A 460 6.15 -29.30 2.09
CA GLN A 460 5.67 -28.08 1.44
C GLN A 460 4.51 -28.41 0.48
N GLU A 461 4.64 -29.44 -0.32
CA GLU A 461 3.65 -29.88 -1.30
C GLU A 461 2.29 -30.19 -0.64
N THR A 462 2.32 -30.78 0.55
CA THR A 462 1.09 -31.03 1.33
C THR A 462 0.45 -29.71 1.76
N CYS A 463 1.26 -28.75 2.23
CA CYS A 463 0.77 -27.43 2.63
C CYS A 463 0.26 -26.65 1.41
N ASP A 464 0.96 -26.70 0.28
CA ASP A 464 0.55 -26.07 -0.98
C ASP A 464 -0.83 -26.58 -1.44
N GLN A 465 -1.08 -27.90 -1.34
CA GLN A 465 -2.39 -28.49 -1.62
C GLN A 465 -3.48 -28.02 -0.65
N LEU A 466 -3.16 -27.89 0.65
CA LEU A 466 -4.10 -27.40 1.66
C LEU A 466 -4.47 -25.94 1.45
N LEU A 467 -3.54 -25.14 0.94
CA LEU A 467 -3.73 -23.73 0.62
C LEU A 467 -4.18 -23.51 -0.83
N ALA A 468 -4.42 -24.58 -1.59
CA ALA A 468 -4.79 -24.56 -3.01
C ALA A 468 -3.81 -23.74 -3.88
N LEU A 469 -2.50 -23.85 -3.62
CA LEU A 469 -1.48 -23.24 -4.47
C LEU A 469 -1.33 -24.05 -5.77
N THR A 470 -1.66 -23.41 -6.88
CA THR A 470 -1.60 -24.00 -8.23
C THR A 470 -0.54 -23.29 -9.09
N ASP A 471 -0.18 -23.86 -10.25
CA ASP A 471 0.72 -23.22 -11.20
C ASP A 471 0.13 -21.93 -11.77
N TRP A 472 -1.20 -21.80 -11.81
CA TRP A 472 -1.86 -20.56 -12.17
C TRP A 472 -1.51 -19.43 -11.17
N ASN A 473 -1.64 -19.68 -9.87
CA ASN A 473 -1.27 -18.69 -8.83
C ASN A 473 0.21 -18.33 -8.92
N ARG A 474 1.09 -19.34 -9.10
CA ARG A 474 2.53 -19.11 -9.25
C ARG A 474 2.83 -18.20 -10.45
N CYS A 475 2.18 -18.48 -11.59
CA CYS A 475 2.32 -17.67 -12.80
C CYS A 475 1.85 -16.22 -12.59
N ALA A 476 0.64 -16.03 -12.04
CA ALA A 476 0.06 -14.71 -11.79
C ALA A 476 0.95 -13.85 -10.87
N VAL A 477 1.50 -14.47 -9.81
CA VAL A 477 2.41 -13.78 -8.88
C VAL A 477 3.72 -13.38 -9.58
N VAL A 478 4.33 -14.30 -10.34
CA VAL A 478 5.59 -14.01 -11.04
C VAL A 478 5.38 -12.88 -12.06
N GLU A 479 4.27 -12.87 -12.79
CA GLU A 479 3.91 -11.79 -13.71
C GLU A 479 3.71 -10.45 -12.99
N THR A 480 3.02 -10.45 -11.85
CA THR A 480 2.88 -9.28 -11.00
C THR A 480 4.24 -8.75 -10.55
N MET A 481 5.17 -9.64 -10.22
CA MET A 481 6.54 -9.25 -9.84
C MET A 481 7.34 -8.68 -11.01
N VAL A 482 7.19 -9.23 -12.23
CA VAL A 482 7.78 -8.63 -13.44
C VAL A 482 7.28 -7.19 -13.63
N ASP A 483 5.99 -6.93 -13.44
CA ASP A 483 5.43 -5.58 -13.58
C ASP A 483 5.87 -4.65 -12.45
N ARG A 484 6.04 -5.16 -11.24
CA ARG A 484 6.60 -4.39 -10.11
C ARG A 484 8.04 -3.97 -10.37
N LEU A 485 8.88 -4.85 -10.93
CA LEU A 485 10.27 -4.55 -11.26
C LEU A 485 10.46 -3.54 -12.40
N LYS A 486 9.45 -3.30 -13.23
CA LYS A 486 9.46 -2.23 -14.26
C LYS A 486 9.36 -0.83 -13.64
N ARG A 487 8.97 -0.70 -12.38
CA ARG A 487 8.68 0.59 -11.74
C ARG A 487 9.83 1.06 -10.85
N PRO A 488 10.13 2.38 -10.81
CA PRO A 488 11.10 2.92 -9.87
C PRO A 488 10.65 2.69 -8.41
N PRO A 489 11.60 2.55 -7.47
CA PRO A 489 13.06 2.57 -7.64
C PRO A 489 13.65 1.21 -8.06
N LEU A 490 12.86 0.13 -8.09
CA LEU A 490 13.31 -1.21 -8.45
C LEU A 490 13.94 -1.27 -9.84
N SER A 491 13.33 -0.58 -10.83
CA SER A 491 13.83 -0.53 -12.20
C SER A 491 15.21 0.12 -12.34
N GLY A 492 15.63 0.92 -11.38
CA GLY A 492 16.95 1.58 -11.34
C GLY A 492 18.07 0.75 -10.68
N GLN A 493 17.77 -0.43 -10.14
CA GLN A 493 18.77 -1.27 -9.48
C GLN A 493 19.69 -1.93 -10.51
N ALA A 494 20.99 -2.05 -10.17
CA ALA A 494 22.05 -2.52 -11.09
C ALA A 494 21.76 -3.88 -11.73
N ASN A 495 21.17 -4.81 -10.99
CA ASN A 495 20.86 -6.17 -11.45
C ASN A 495 19.42 -6.34 -11.97
N ASN A 496 18.65 -5.26 -12.14
CA ASN A 496 17.22 -5.36 -12.47
C ASN A 496 16.95 -6.05 -13.82
N THR A 497 17.79 -5.80 -14.82
CA THR A 497 17.66 -6.43 -16.14
C THR A 497 17.73 -7.95 -16.05
N GLU A 498 18.70 -8.48 -15.32
CA GLU A 498 18.87 -9.93 -15.12
C GLU A 498 17.74 -10.52 -14.29
N ARG A 499 17.33 -9.85 -13.21
CA ARG A 499 16.17 -10.28 -12.40
C ARG A 499 14.90 -10.37 -13.23
N MET A 500 14.64 -9.37 -14.07
CA MET A 500 13.49 -9.37 -14.98
C MET A 500 13.56 -10.49 -16.01
N ARG A 501 14.77 -10.78 -16.52
CA ARG A 501 14.97 -11.89 -17.45
C ARG A 501 14.59 -13.22 -16.79
N LEU A 502 15.15 -13.48 -15.61
CA LEU A 502 14.88 -14.71 -14.85
C LEU A 502 13.41 -14.90 -14.53
N LEU A 503 12.73 -13.86 -14.03
CA LEU A 503 11.29 -13.95 -13.72
C LEU A 503 10.43 -14.12 -14.99
N ARG A 504 10.81 -13.52 -16.12
CA ARG A 504 10.12 -13.74 -17.39
C ARG A 504 10.31 -15.16 -17.91
N ASP A 505 11.49 -15.74 -17.74
CA ASP A 505 11.76 -17.12 -18.11
C ASP A 505 10.94 -18.08 -17.24
N GLU A 506 10.88 -17.84 -15.91
CA GLU A 506 10.03 -18.57 -14.98
C GLU A 506 8.52 -18.43 -15.33
N ALA A 507 8.04 -17.22 -15.59
CA ALA A 507 6.65 -17.01 -16.03
C ALA A 507 6.34 -17.73 -17.34
N ARG A 508 7.29 -17.79 -18.28
CA ARG A 508 7.12 -18.51 -19.54
C ARG A 508 7.02 -20.04 -19.31
N GLU A 509 7.83 -20.56 -18.43
CA GLU A 509 7.79 -21.98 -18.04
C GLU A 509 6.46 -22.32 -17.37
N LEU A 510 6.05 -21.55 -16.37
CA LEU A 510 4.77 -21.73 -15.67
C LEU A 510 3.56 -21.64 -16.61
N ARG A 511 3.58 -20.73 -17.58
CA ARG A 511 2.50 -20.61 -18.58
C ARG A 511 2.33 -21.88 -19.44
N GLN A 512 3.39 -22.64 -19.68
CA GLN A 512 3.27 -23.93 -20.41
C GLN A 512 2.46 -24.95 -19.60
N HIS A 513 2.47 -24.84 -18.28
CA HIS A 513 1.68 -25.70 -17.40
C HIS A 513 0.23 -25.20 -17.25
N VAL A 514 -0.07 -23.94 -17.59
CA VAL A 514 -1.44 -23.38 -17.51
C VAL A 514 -2.18 -23.67 -18.83
N ASN A 515 -2.84 -24.83 -18.86
CA ASN A 515 -3.62 -25.30 -20.00
C ASN A 515 -5.01 -25.78 -19.53
N PRO A 516 -5.98 -26.08 -20.42
CA PRO A 516 -7.34 -26.48 -20.01
C PRO A 516 -7.41 -27.66 -19.06
N ALA A 517 -6.53 -28.66 -19.21
CA ALA A 517 -6.49 -29.83 -18.30
C ALA A 517 -5.96 -29.42 -16.91
N ALA A 518 -4.93 -28.57 -16.86
CA ALA A 518 -4.43 -28.01 -15.60
C ALA A 518 -5.46 -27.11 -14.93
N ALA A 519 -6.25 -26.35 -15.69
CA ALA A 519 -7.33 -25.55 -15.15
C ALA A 519 -8.40 -26.41 -14.48
N GLN A 520 -8.80 -27.54 -15.09
CA GLN A 520 -9.73 -28.48 -14.47
C GLN A 520 -9.15 -29.08 -13.18
N LYS A 521 -7.87 -29.46 -13.18
CA LYS A 521 -7.19 -29.95 -11.97
C LYS A 521 -7.10 -28.87 -10.89
N ALA A 522 -6.89 -27.60 -11.25
CA ALA A 522 -6.90 -26.51 -10.30
C ALA A 522 -8.26 -26.36 -9.61
N VAL A 523 -9.37 -26.45 -10.36
CA VAL A 523 -10.73 -26.48 -9.78
C VAL A 523 -10.87 -27.61 -8.74
N GLU A 524 -10.39 -28.81 -9.05
CA GLU A 524 -10.45 -29.93 -8.12
C GLU A 524 -9.64 -29.67 -6.83
N ILE A 525 -8.46 -29.05 -6.95
CA ILE A 525 -7.62 -28.65 -5.81
C ILE A 525 -8.33 -27.61 -4.95
N TYR A 526 -8.90 -26.54 -5.57
CA TYR A 526 -9.66 -25.52 -4.84
C TYR A 526 -10.85 -26.12 -4.10
N LEU A 527 -11.66 -26.96 -4.77
CA LEU A 527 -12.83 -27.60 -4.17
C LEU A 527 -12.43 -28.55 -3.01
N ALA A 528 -11.34 -29.29 -3.15
CA ALA A 528 -10.83 -30.16 -2.09
C ALA A 528 -10.39 -29.35 -0.86
N ALA A 529 -9.66 -28.24 -1.05
CA ALA A 529 -9.24 -27.38 0.02
C ALA A 529 -10.43 -26.67 0.70
N ILE A 530 -11.37 -26.13 -0.06
CA ILE A 530 -12.59 -25.49 0.45
C ILE A 530 -13.46 -26.48 1.22
N ASN A 531 -13.63 -27.71 0.74
CA ASN A 531 -14.39 -28.74 1.47
C ASN A 531 -13.77 -29.07 2.82
N ARG A 532 -12.45 -28.97 2.97
CA ARG A 532 -11.75 -29.18 4.23
C ARG A 532 -11.88 -27.99 5.17
N THR A 533 -11.80 -26.77 4.64
CA THR A 533 -11.87 -25.50 5.39
C THR A 533 -12.87 -24.53 4.77
N PRO A 534 -14.19 -24.80 4.85
CA PRO A 534 -15.23 -24.06 4.10
C PRO A 534 -15.46 -22.62 4.59
N ARG A 535 -14.81 -22.22 5.68
CA ARG A 535 -14.85 -20.87 6.23
C ARG A 535 -13.58 -20.06 5.96
N ASP A 536 -12.65 -20.62 5.22
CA ASP A 536 -11.41 -19.93 4.83
C ASP A 536 -11.69 -19.00 3.66
N HIS A 537 -11.86 -17.70 3.97
CA HIS A 537 -12.18 -16.69 2.97
C HIS A 537 -11.09 -16.52 1.90
N LEU A 538 -9.81 -16.74 2.24
CA LEU A 538 -8.71 -16.62 1.29
C LEU A 538 -8.74 -17.72 0.22
N LEU A 539 -9.24 -18.92 0.54
CA LEU A 539 -9.47 -19.95 -0.48
C LEU A 539 -10.60 -19.56 -1.45
N HIS A 540 -11.67 -18.96 -0.94
CA HIS A 540 -12.76 -18.46 -1.77
C HIS A 540 -12.33 -17.30 -2.64
N GLU A 541 -11.51 -16.36 -2.10
CA GLU A 541 -10.91 -15.24 -2.84
C GLU A 541 -10.08 -15.73 -4.02
N ASN A 542 -9.07 -16.58 -3.76
CA ASN A 542 -8.21 -17.14 -4.81
C ASN A 542 -9.00 -17.94 -5.85
N PHE A 543 -9.99 -18.71 -5.43
CA PHE A 543 -10.82 -19.46 -6.36
C PHE A 543 -11.68 -18.55 -7.24
N ALA A 544 -12.23 -17.48 -6.67
CA ALA A 544 -12.97 -16.48 -7.45
C ALA A 544 -12.08 -15.80 -8.51
N GLU A 545 -10.87 -15.37 -8.15
CA GLU A 545 -9.90 -14.78 -9.07
C GLU A 545 -9.48 -15.75 -10.17
N PHE A 546 -9.24 -17.01 -9.83
CA PHE A 546 -8.96 -18.05 -10.81
C PHE A 546 -10.11 -18.24 -11.79
N LEU A 547 -11.36 -18.34 -11.31
CA LEU A 547 -12.56 -18.49 -12.12
C LEU A 547 -12.79 -17.30 -13.03
N GLU A 548 -12.57 -16.09 -12.54
CA GLU A 548 -12.61 -14.85 -13.32
C GLU A 548 -11.59 -14.89 -14.47
N SER A 549 -10.34 -15.23 -14.16
CA SER A 549 -9.27 -15.32 -15.17
C SER A 549 -9.54 -16.38 -16.26
N SER A 550 -10.29 -17.43 -15.90
CA SER A 550 -10.70 -18.50 -16.83
C SER A 550 -12.02 -18.20 -17.56
N GLY A 551 -12.65 -17.06 -17.28
CA GLY A 551 -13.90 -16.61 -17.93
C GLY A 551 -15.17 -17.17 -17.31
N ASP A 552 -15.11 -17.95 -16.23
CA ASP A 552 -16.31 -18.43 -15.52
C ASP A 552 -16.82 -17.41 -14.49
N LEU A 553 -17.27 -16.28 -15.01
CA LEU A 553 -17.74 -15.14 -14.20
C LEU A 553 -18.88 -15.52 -13.26
N LYS A 554 -19.75 -16.47 -13.65
CA LYS A 554 -20.89 -16.88 -12.81
C LYS A 554 -20.43 -17.63 -11.56
N GLN A 555 -19.48 -18.54 -11.70
CA GLN A 555 -18.91 -19.23 -10.55
C GLN A 555 -18.05 -18.29 -9.70
N ALA A 556 -17.31 -17.35 -10.32
CA ALA A 556 -16.58 -16.31 -9.62
C ALA A 556 -17.51 -15.48 -8.72
N VAL A 557 -18.65 -15.02 -9.25
CA VAL A 557 -19.70 -14.32 -8.47
C VAL A 557 -20.15 -15.17 -7.27
N ALA A 558 -20.37 -16.47 -7.45
CA ALA A 558 -20.79 -17.34 -6.35
C ALA A 558 -19.73 -17.42 -5.23
N GLN A 559 -18.43 -17.45 -5.56
CA GLN A 559 -17.37 -17.45 -4.56
C GLN A 559 -17.29 -16.11 -3.82
N TRP A 560 -17.40 -14.97 -4.54
CA TRP A 560 -17.43 -13.65 -3.92
C TRP A 560 -18.68 -13.46 -3.03
N GLN A 561 -19.83 -14.00 -3.42
CA GLN A 561 -21.04 -14.01 -2.57
C GLN A 561 -20.82 -14.83 -1.30
N ARG A 562 -20.12 -15.97 -1.40
CA ARG A 562 -19.73 -16.72 -0.21
C ARG A 562 -18.83 -15.90 0.72
N MET A 563 -17.91 -15.13 0.18
CA MET A 563 -17.10 -14.20 0.97
C MET A 563 -17.93 -13.10 1.64
N GLN A 564 -19.01 -12.59 1.03
CA GLN A 564 -19.91 -11.64 1.68
C GLN A 564 -20.54 -12.22 2.95
N GLU A 565 -20.84 -13.52 2.96
CA GLU A 565 -21.34 -14.20 4.16
C GLU A 565 -20.25 -14.37 5.22
N LEU A 566 -19.02 -14.67 4.80
CA LEU A 566 -17.89 -14.87 5.71
C LEU A 566 -17.35 -13.53 6.27
N LEU A 567 -17.40 -12.46 5.48
CA LEU A 567 -16.83 -11.16 5.80
C LEU A 567 -17.85 -10.02 5.55
N PRO A 568 -18.99 -9.99 6.24
CA PRO A 568 -20.07 -9.04 5.97
C PRO A 568 -19.72 -7.57 6.26
N HIS A 569 -18.59 -7.32 6.93
CA HIS A 569 -18.05 -6.01 7.25
C HIS A 569 -17.02 -5.50 6.23
N SER A 570 -16.50 -6.37 5.35
CA SER A 570 -15.53 -6.01 4.32
C SER A 570 -16.23 -5.51 3.06
N CYS A 571 -15.75 -4.42 2.48
CA CYS A 571 -16.31 -3.88 1.24
C CYS A 571 -15.89 -4.68 0.01
N GLU A 572 -14.73 -5.36 0.06
CA GLU A 572 -14.10 -6.00 -1.10
C GLU A 572 -15.00 -7.05 -1.75
N PRO A 573 -15.59 -8.03 -1.03
CA PRO A 573 -16.46 -9.03 -1.65
C PRO A 573 -17.68 -8.42 -2.34
N PHE A 574 -18.23 -7.34 -1.79
CA PHE A 574 -19.37 -6.64 -2.40
C PHE A 574 -18.96 -5.89 -3.66
N TYR A 575 -17.80 -5.24 -3.64
CA TYR A 575 -17.26 -4.53 -4.80
C TYR A 575 -16.97 -5.48 -5.96
N GLN A 576 -16.26 -6.58 -5.71
CA GLN A 576 -15.92 -7.56 -6.75
C GLN A 576 -17.17 -8.24 -7.32
N THR A 577 -18.13 -8.61 -6.45
CA THR A 577 -19.43 -9.14 -6.92
C THR A 577 -20.13 -8.15 -7.83
N GLY A 578 -20.19 -6.88 -7.44
CA GLY A 578 -20.89 -5.85 -8.22
C GLY A 578 -20.24 -5.58 -9.57
N ARG A 579 -18.91 -5.56 -9.62
CA ARG A 579 -18.14 -5.42 -10.85
C ARG A 579 -18.44 -6.57 -11.83
N LEU A 580 -18.40 -7.81 -11.36
CA LEU A 580 -18.69 -8.99 -12.18
C LEU A 580 -20.16 -9.07 -12.62
N LEU A 581 -21.10 -8.70 -11.74
CA LEU A 581 -22.51 -8.62 -12.10
C LEU A 581 -22.76 -7.55 -13.17
N SER A 582 -22.04 -6.42 -13.10
CA SER A 582 -22.09 -5.38 -14.14
C SER A 582 -21.60 -5.91 -15.49
N GLU A 583 -20.51 -6.68 -15.48
CA GLU A 583 -19.96 -7.32 -16.68
C GLU A 583 -20.95 -8.35 -17.27
N LEU A 584 -21.69 -9.05 -16.43
CA LEU A 584 -22.77 -9.98 -16.82
C LEU A 584 -24.07 -9.27 -17.23
N GLY A 585 -24.16 -7.94 -17.15
CA GLY A 585 -25.36 -7.17 -17.47
C GLY A 585 -26.48 -7.28 -16.42
N GLN A 586 -26.20 -7.78 -15.22
CA GLN A 586 -27.16 -7.95 -14.12
C GLN A 586 -27.21 -6.65 -13.28
N TRP A 587 -27.74 -5.57 -13.89
CA TRP A 587 -27.61 -4.20 -13.39
C TRP A 587 -28.25 -3.98 -12.02
N ALA A 588 -29.44 -4.51 -11.76
CA ALA A 588 -30.16 -4.31 -10.50
C ALA A 588 -29.43 -4.97 -9.29
N GLU A 589 -28.90 -6.17 -9.52
CA GLU A 589 -28.12 -6.89 -8.49
C GLU A 589 -26.78 -6.20 -8.26
N ALA A 590 -26.11 -5.74 -9.35
CA ALA A 590 -24.88 -4.98 -9.29
C ALA A 590 -25.04 -3.68 -8.48
N GLU A 591 -26.11 -2.92 -8.73
CA GLU A 591 -26.42 -1.70 -7.98
C GLU A 591 -26.56 -1.95 -6.48
N ALA A 592 -27.31 -2.99 -6.10
CA ALA A 592 -27.55 -3.33 -4.70
C ALA A 592 -26.24 -3.64 -3.96
N VAL A 593 -25.37 -4.47 -4.55
CA VAL A 593 -24.11 -4.87 -3.90
C VAL A 593 -23.07 -3.77 -3.94
N LEU A 594 -22.95 -2.97 -5.02
CA LEU A 594 -22.06 -1.82 -5.10
C LEU A 594 -22.45 -0.73 -4.10
N THR A 595 -23.75 -0.48 -3.94
CA THR A 595 -24.27 0.44 -2.90
C THR A 595 -23.83 -0.03 -1.51
N LYS A 596 -23.87 -1.34 -1.24
CA LYS A 596 -23.35 -1.89 0.02
C LYS A 596 -21.85 -1.68 0.15
N ALA A 597 -21.06 -1.91 -0.91
CA ALA A 597 -19.61 -1.71 -0.92
C ALA A 597 -19.24 -0.26 -0.57
N VAL A 598 -19.86 0.74 -1.25
CA VAL A 598 -19.57 2.16 -0.97
C VAL A 598 -20.15 2.65 0.37
N THR A 599 -21.14 1.96 0.92
CA THR A 599 -21.65 2.22 2.28
C THR A 599 -20.62 1.75 3.32
N LEU A 600 -20.04 0.57 3.15
CA LEU A 600 -19.01 0.03 4.03
C LEU A 600 -17.73 0.87 3.95
N ARG A 601 -17.30 1.24 2.73
CA ARG A 601 -16.12 2.08 2.50
C ARG A 601 -16.47 3.29 1.61
N PRO A 602 -16.95 4.41 2.20
CA PRO A 602 -17.35 5.60 1.42
C PRO A 602 -16.20 6.29 0.68
N ARG A 603 -14.97 5.84 0.88
CA ARG A 603 -13.77 6.31 0.19
C ARG A 603 -13.29 5.38 -0.92
N LEU A 604 -14.01 4.34 -1.25
CA LEU A 604 -13.73 3.44 -2.36
C LEU A 604 -14.09 4.14 -3.68
N ALA A 605 -13.11 4.79 -4.31
CA ALA A 605 -13.32 5.55 -5.53
C ALA A 605 -13.77 4.65 -6.68
N GLU A 606 -13.18 3.47 -6.78
CA GLU A 606 -13.51 2.43 -7.76
C GLU A 606 -14.95 1.96 -7.60
N GLY A 607 -15.43 1.77 -6.37
CA GLY A 607 -16.83 1.38 -6.12
C GLY A 607 -17.84 2.44 -6.57
N TRP A 608 -17.54 3.72 -6.36
CA TRP A 608 -18.36 4.82 -6.88
C TRP A 608 -18.32 4.89 -8.41
N PHE A 609 -17.15 4.61 -9.00
CA PHE A 609 -17.00 4.58 -10.45
C PHE A 609 -17.85 3.45 -11.07
N GLU A 610 -17.77 2.22 -10.55
CA GLU A 610 -18.56 1.08 -11.02
C GLU A 610 -20.07 1.34 -10.85
N LEU A 611 -20.49 1.90 -9.71
CA LEU A 611 -21.89 2.27 -9.50
C LEU A 611 -22.36 3.35 -10.50
N GLY A 612 -21.45 4.27 -10.86
CA GLY A 612 -21.69 5.23 -11.96
C GLY A 612 -21.86 4.53 -13.29
N GLY A 613 -21.10 3.47 -13.58
CA GLY A 613 -21.21 2.63 -14.77
C GLY A 613 -22.53 1.91 -14.88
N VAL A 614 -23.03 1.36 -13.77
CA VAL A 614 -24.34 0.73 -13.69
C VAL A 614 -25.43 1.75 -14.05
N HIS A 615 -25.45 2.92 -13.39
CA HIS A 615 -26.45 3.97 -13.67
C HIS A 615 -26.34 4.54 -15.09
N LEU A 616 -25.13 4.61 -15.66
CA LEU A 616 -24.96 5.00 -17.06
C LEU A 616 -25.62 3.98 -18.02
N SER A 617 -25.46 2.68 -17.71
CA SER A 617 -26.02 1.58 -18.51
C SER A 617 -27.53 1.47 -18.38
N THR A 618 -28.09 1.81 -17.21
CA THR A 618 -29.56 1.90 -16.98
C THR A 618 -30.16 3.24 -17.40
N GLN A 619 -29.36 4.12 -18.01
CA GLN A 619 -29.75 5.46 -18.50
C GLN A 619 -30.15 6.45 -17.38
N GLU A 620 -29.73 6.20 -16.17
CA GLU A 620 -29.91 7.10 -15.02
C GLU A 620 -28.77 8.12 -14.93
N PHE A 621 -28.70 9.02 -15.92
CA PHE A 621 -27.53 9.85 -16.17
C PHE A 621 -27.18 10.81 -15.03
N GLU A 622 -28.15 11.33 -14.29
CA GLU A 622 -27.90 12.18 -13.12
C GLU A 622 -27.28 11.39 -11.96
N SER A 623 -27.76 10.17 -11.70
CA SER A 623 -27.19 9.25 -10.71
C SER A 623 -25.76 8.86 -11.12
N ALA A 624 -25.54 8.57 -12.41
CA ALA A 624 -24.21 8.28 -12.95
C ALA A 624 -23.24 9.45 -12.72
N LEU A 625 -23.65 10.66 -13.07
CA LEU A 625 -22.87 11.89 -12.87
C LEU A 625 -22.52 12.11 -11.39
N HIS A 626 -23.51 11.91 -10.49
CA HIS A 626 -23.27 12.01 -9.04
C HIS A 626 -22.15 11.05 -8.59
N ASN A 627 -22.23 9.80 -9.00
CA ASN A 627 -21.28 8.75 -8.60
C ASN A 627 -19.89 8.97 -9.21
N TYR A 628 -19.78 9.33 -10.50
CA TYR A 628 -18.51 9.67 -11.12
C TYR A 628 -17.85 10.92 -10.49
N ASN A 629 -18.66 11.94 -10.15
CA ASN A 629 -18.15 13.09 -9.41
C ASN A 629 -17.65 12.71 -8.02
N ARG A 630 -18.26 11.71 -7.38
CA ARG A 630 -17.80 11.20 -6.10
C ARG A 630 -16.47 10.46 -6.25
N ALA A 631 -16.32 9.60 -7.26
CA ALA A 631 -15.05 8.93 -7.59
C ALA A 631 -13.94 9.96 -7.86
N ARG A 632 -14.19 10.97 -8.69
CA ARG A 632 -13.26 12.06 -9.01
C ARG A 632 -12.85 12.91 -7.80
N GLN A 633 -13.75 13.13 -6.83
CA GLN A 633 -13.42 13.82 -5.57
C GLN A 633 -12.46 13.00 -4.70
N LEU A 634 -12.54 11.68 -4.79
CA LEU A 634 -11.71 10.75 -4.00
C LEU A 634 -10.33 10.57 -4.62
N ASP A 635 -10.27 10.47 -5.96
CA ASP A 635 -9.02 10.43 -6.73
C ASP A 635 -9.07 11.44 -7.89
N PRO A 636 -8.66 12.70 -7.66
CA PRO A 636 -8.69 13.74 -8.67
C PRO A 636 -7.64 13.59 -9.78
N ALA A 637 -6.67 12.71 -9.61
CA ALA A 637 -5.61 12.46 -10.60
C ALA A 637 -6.01 11.42 -11.65
N ASN A 638 -7.13 10.73 -11.46
CA ASN A 638 -7.61 9.70 -12.38
C ASN A 638 -8.35 10.33 -13.56
N ALA A 639 -7.75 10.26 -14.74
CA ALA A 639 -8.31 10.81 -15.98
C ALA A 639 -9.62 10.13 -16.38
N THR A 640 -9.74 8.81 -16.14
CA THR A 640 -10.91 8.02 -16.48
C THR A 640 -12.18 8.51 -15.76
N TYR A 641 -12.04 8.91 -14.47
CA TYR A 641 -13.19 9.44 -13.73
C TYR A 641 -13.68 10.77 -14.29
N CYS A 642 -12.76 11.63 -14.77
CA CYS A 642 -13.16 12.86 -15.48
C CYS A 642 -13.84 12.56 -16.79
N ALA A 643 -13.32 11.60 -17.57
CA ALA A 643 -13.87 11.21 -18.87
C ALA A 643 -15.31 10.68 -18.76
N TYR A 644 -15.55 9.78 -17.80
CA TYR A 644 -16.89 9.21 -17.61
C TYR A 644 -17.90 10.19 -17.00
N ALA A 645 -17.45 11.11 -16.16
CA ALA A 645 -18.30 12.22 -15.73
C ALA A 645 -18.66 13.15 -16.91
N GLY A 646 -17.71 13.41 -17.82
CA GLY A 646 -17.96 14.11 -19.10
C GLY A 646 -18.98 13.36 -19.97
N LYS A 647 -18.86 12.03 -20.07
CA LYS A 647 -19.80 11.18 -20.83
C LYS A 647 -21.23 11.24 -20.25
N ALA A 648 -21.36 11.25 -18.93
CA ALA A 648 -22.68 11.41 -18.29
C ALA A 648 -23.27 12.80 -18.56
N LEU A 649 -22.46 13.87 -18.54
CA LEU A 649 -22.88 15.22 -18.88
C LEU A 649 -23.31 15.36 -20.35
N SER A 650 -22.58 14.72 -21.27
CA SER A 650 -22.94 14.64 -22.69
C SER A 650 -24.33 14.01 -22.86
N LYS A 651 -24.60 12.88 -22.18
CA LYS A 651 -25.94 12.24 -22.19
C LYS A 651 -27.04 13.09 -21.59
N LEU A 652 -26.70 14.02 -20.70
CA LEU A 652 -27.61 15.01 -20.12
C LEU A 652 -27.76 16.27 -20.99
N ASN A 653 -27.16 16.34 -22.18
CA ASN A 653 -27.06 17.51 -23.05
C ASN A 653 -26.42 18.74 -22.40
N ARG A 654 -25.54 18.53 -21.40
CA ARG A 654 -24.72 19.56 -20.71
C ARG A 654 -23.35 19.70 -21.37
N GLN A 655 -23.33 20.01 -22.67
CA GLN A 655 -22.16 19.98 -23.54
C GLN A 655 -20.97 20.81 -23.02
N ALA A 656 -21.20 22.07 -22.60
CA ALA A 656 -20.13 22.94 -22.14
C ALA A 656 -19.38 22.37 -20.93
N GLU A 657 -20.09 21.68 -20.03
CA GLU A 657 -19.50 21.06 -18.87
C GLU A 657 -18.76 19.74 -19.23
N ALA A 658 -19.31 18.98 -20.20
CA ALA A 658 -18.67 17.79 -20.73
C ALA A 658 -17.31 18.13 -21.35
N VAL A 659 -17.27 19.15 -22.23
CA VAL A 659 -16.04 19.68 -22.84
C VAL A 659 -14.98 20.03 -21.79
N GLN A 660 -15.37 20.68 -20.69
CA GLN A 660 -14.42 21.03 -19.61
C GLN A 660 -13.82 19.77 -18.97
N LEU A 661 -14.64 18.74 -18.71
CA LEU A 661 -14.17 17.51 -18.08
C LEU A 661 -13.31 16.66 -19.03
N TYR A 662 -13.65 16.61 -20.32
CA TYR A 662 -12.80 15.94 -21.30
C TYR A 662 -11.44 16.63 -21.44
N ARG A 663 -11.38 17.96 -21.50
CA ARG A 663 -10.11 18.70 -21.46
C ARG A 663 -9.30 18.44 -20.19
N GLN A 664 -9.97 18.35 -19.04
CA GLN A 664 -9.30 17.98 -17.77
C GLN A 664 -8.74 16.54 -17.84
N ALA A 665 -9.49 15.60 -18.42
CA ALA A 665 -9.01 14.23 -18.57
C ALA A 665 -7.77 14.15 -19.47
N ILE A 666 -7.77 14.87 -20.61
CA ILE A 666 -6.62 14.97 -21.52
C ILE A 666 -5.40 15.62 -20.85
N GLN A 667 -5.60 16.64 -20.00
CA GLN A 667 -4.50 17.23 -19.23
C GLN A 667 -3.86 16.25 -18.25
N LEU A 668 -4.65 15.34 -17.68
CA LEU A 668 -4.17 14.30 -16.77
C LEU A 668 -3.49 13.16 -17.53
N GLN A 669 -4.04 12.76 -18.66
CA GLN A 669 -3.54 11.67 -19.50
C GLN A 669 -3.74 11.99 -20.99
N PRO A 670 -2.71 12.50 -21.68
CA PRO A 670 -2.81 13.00 -23.07
C PRO A 670 -2.95 11.92 -24.14
N ASP A 671 -2.82 10.66 -23.82
CA ASP A 671 -2.87 9.53 -24.75
C ASP A 671 -4.22 8.77 -24.77
N LEU A 672 -5.24 9.33 -24.12
CA LEU A 672 -6.60 8.78 -24.11
C LEU A 672 -7.34 9.14 -25.42
N TRP A 673 -7.14 8.34 -26.47
CA TRP A 673 -7.75 8.58 -27.76
C TRP A 673 -9.28 8.63 -27.71
N GLU A 674 -9.94 7.82 -26.87
CA GLU A 674 -11.40 7.83 -26.68
C GLU A 674 -11.91 9.18 -26.18
N VAL A 675 -11.12 9.85 -25.34
CA VAL A 675 -11.50 11.15 -24.78
C VAL A 675 -11.29 12.26 -25.81
N HIS A 676 -10.23 12.21 -26.60
CA HIS A 676 -10.04 13.10 -27.76
C HIS A 676 -11.20 12.96 -28.75
N PHE A 677 -11.61 11.72 -29.02
CA PHE A 677 -12.73 11.44 -29.93
C PHE A 677 -14.03 12.05 -29.37
N ALA A 678 -14.37 11.77 -28.09
CA ALA A 678 -15.56 12.32 -27.45
C ALA A 678 -15.53 13.85 -27.37
N LEU A 679 -14.38 14.46 -27.14
CA LEU A 679 -14.22 15.92 -27.16
C LEU A 679 -14.44 16.48 -28.57
N GLY A 680 -13.92 15.81 -29.60
CA GLY A 680 -14.17 16.15 -31.01
C GLY A 680 -15.65 16.15 -31.36
N ASP A 681 -16.38 15.12 -30.92
CA ASP A 681 -17.85 15.02 -31.11
C ASP A 681 -18.58 16.22 -30.50
N GLU A 682 -18.28 16.54 -29.23
CA GLU A 682 -18.94 17.65 -28.52
C GLU A 682 -18.60 19.01 -29.17
N LEU A 683 -17.35 19.22 -29.55
CA LEU A 683 -16.91 20.44 -30.24
C LEU A 683 -17.52 20.56 -31.62
N GLY A 684 -17.63 19.47 -32.38
CA GLY A 684 -18.28 19.40 -33.67
C GLY A 684 -19.79 19.74 -33.58
N ALA A 685 -20.48 19.18 -32.59
CA ALA A 685 -21.88 19.49 -32.27
C ALA A 685 -22.06 20.96 -31.87
N ALA A 686 -21.11 21.56 -31.18
CA ALA A 686 -21.06 22.98 -30.82
C ALA A 686 -20.62 23.88 -31.99
N SER A 687 -20.42 23.34 -33.20
CA SER A 687 -19.93 24.05 -34.40
C SER A 687 -18.53 24.64 -34.26
N GLN A 688 -17.74 24.17 -33.30
CA GLN A 688 -16.33 24.53 -33.12
C GLN A 688 -15.42 23.63 -33.98
N PHE A 689 -15.66 23.69 -35.32
CA PHE A 689 -15.09 22.73 -36.27
C PHE A 689 -13.56 22.68 -36.30
N ALA A 690 -12.87 23.79 -36.08
CA ALA A 690 -11.42 23.84 -36.08
C ALA A 690 -10.82 23.13 -34.85
N GLU A 691 -11.44 23.28 -33.68
CA GLU A 691 -11.02 22.59 -32.48
C GLU A 691 -11.36 21.09 -32.57
N ALA A 692 -12.54 20.73 -33.11
CA ALA A 692 -12.93 19.36 -33.33
C ALA A 692 -11.97 18.63 -34.30
N GLU A 693 -11.59 19.29 -35.39
CA GLU A 693 -10.61 18.76 -36.36
C GLU A 693 -9.27 18.42 -35.69
N ASN A 694 -8.77 19.32 -34.85
CA ASN A 694 -7.52 19.09 -34.10
C ASN A 694 -7.65 17.89 -33.12
N GLU A 695 -8.78 17.72 -32.47
CA GLU A 695 -8.98 16.58 -31.57
C GLU A 695 -9.02 15.25 -32.35
N TYR A 696 -9.69 15.18 -33.50
CA TYR A 696 -9.65 14.00 -34.36
C TYR A 696 -8.26 13.75 -34.97
N GLU A 697 -7.47 14.78 -35.24
CA GLU A 697 -6.07 14.63 -35.63
C GLU A 697 -5.25 13.94 -34.53
N GLN A 698 -5.48 14.28 -33.24
CA GLN A 698 -4.86 13.58 -32.11
C GLN A 698 -5.30 12.11 -32.06
N VAL A 699 -6.60 11.82 -32.30
CA VAL A 699 -7.08 10.44 -32.40
C VAL A 699 -6.35 9.66 -33.48
N ILE A 700 -6.23 10.22 -34.69
CA ILE A 700 -5.53 9.60 -35.80
C ILE A 700 -4.06 9.38 -35.48
N ARG A 701 -3.40 10.33 -34.83
CA ARG A 701 -2.01 10.17 -34.39
C ARG A 701 -1.83 8.99 -33.41
N LEU A 702 -2.79 8.80 -32.49
CA LEU A 702 -2.76 7.73 -31.48
C LEU A 702 -3.25 6.40 -32.06
N ARG A 703 -4.18 6.43 -33.04
CA ARG A 703 -4.84 5.29 -33.65
C ARG A 703 -5.02 5.51 -35.17
N PRO A 704 -3.95 5.38 -35.97
CA PRO A 704 -3.98 5.69 -37.41
C PRO A 704 -4.95 4.84 -38.21
N ALA A 705 -5.31 3.65 -37.77
CA ALA A 705 -6.21 2.75 -38.47
C ALA A 705 -7.70 2.88 -38.02
N LEU A 706 -8.07 3.94 -37.30
CA LEU A 706 -9.45 4.15 -36.85
C LEU A 706 -10.23 4.90 -37.94
N ALA A 707 -10.90 4.19 -38.84
CA ALA A 707 -11.65 4.74 -39.99
C ALA A 707 -12.67 5.84 -39.59
N MET A 708 -13.33 5.69 -38.43
CA MET A 708 -14.30 6.67 -37.94
C MET A 708 -13.64 8.02 -37.63
N ALA A 709 -12.40 8.05 -37.13
CA ALA A 709 -11.70 9.31 -36.85
C ALA A 709 -11.35 10.06 -38.14
N HIS A 710 -10.95 9.35 -39.18
CA HIS A 710 -10.73 9.92 -40.52
C HIS A 710 -12.04 10.47 -41.11
N LEU A 711 -13.13 9.70 -41.00
CA LEU A 711 -14.48 10.14 -41.45
C LEU A 711 -14.88 11.46 -40.78
N ASP A 712 -14.84 11.52 -39.45
CA ASP A 712 -15.32 12.67 -38.69
C ASP A 712 -14.38 13.87 -38.87
N ARG A 713 -13.05 13.66 -38.96
CA ARG A 713 -12.10 14.71 -39.36
C ARG A 713 -12.41 15.27 -40.76
N GLY A 714 -12.67 14.38 -41.73
CA GLY A 714 -13.10 14.77 -43.09
C GLY A 714 -14.34 15.63 -43.09
N VAL A 715 -15.33 15.30 -42.26
CA VAL A 715 -16.56 16.11 -42.08
C VAL A 715 -16.20 17.49 -41.50
N MET A 716 -15.34 17.59 -40.50
CA MET A 716 -14.93 18.89 -39.93
C MET A 716 -14.18 19.74 -40.94
N LEU A 717 -13.24 19.14 -41.69
CA LEU A 717 -12.51 19.81 -42.76
C LEU A 717 -13.45 20.34 -43.86
N ALA A 718 -14.44 19.56 -44.25
CA ALA A 718 -15.47 19.99 -45.22
C ALA A 718 -16.29 21.18 -44.68
N ARG A 719 -16.65 21.19 -43.39
CA ARG A 719 -17.32 22.31 -42.73
C ARG A 719 -16.45 23.58 -42.68
N LEU A 720 -15.12 23.42 -42.64
CA LEU A 720 -14.15 24.52 -42.67
C LEU A 720 -13.83 24.98 -44.10
N GLY A 721 -14.43 24.36 -45.14
CA GLY A 721 -14.16 24.66 -46.54
C GLY A 721 -12.81 24.11 -47.09
N GLN A 722 -12.12 23.27 -46.31
CA GLN A 722 -10.86 22.63 -46.72
C GLN A 722 -11.14 21.34 -47.53
N PHE A 723 -11.73 21.50 -48.69
CA PHE A 723 -12.31 20.38 -49.46
C PHE A 723 -11.23 19.35 -49.88
N ASP A 724 -10.01 19.77 -50.23
CA ASP A 724 -8.97 18.85 -50.64
C ASP A 724 -8.58 17.88 -49.53
N LYS A 725 -8.30 18.42 -48.36
CA LYS A 725 -7.98 17.60 -47.20
C LYS A 725 -9.17 16.72 -46.75
N ALA A 726 -10.40 17.24 -46.88
CA ALA A 726 -11.58 16.45 -46.57
C ALA A 726 -11.71 15.22 -47.47
N LEU A 727 -11.40 15.37 -48.78
CA LEU A 727 -11.42 14.27 -49.74
C LEU A 727 -10.33 13.24 -49.42
N GLU A 728 -9.13 13.69 -49.05
CA GLU A 728 -8.02 12.80 -48.60
C GLU A 728 -8.45 11.95 -47.39
N GLU A 729 -9.11 12.54 -46.41
CA GLU A 729 -9.58 11.82 -45.22
C GLU A 729 -10.71 10.82 -45.54
N PHE A 730 -11.63 11.16 -46.46
CA PHE A 730 -12.65 10.21 -46.90
C PHE A 730 -12.06 9.09 -47.76
N GLU A 731 -11.06 9.36 -48.56
CA GLU A 731 -10.29 8.31 -49.31
C GLU A 731 -9.61 7.36 -48.32
N GLU A 732 -8.96 7.87 -47.26
CA GLU A 732 -8.36 7.03 -46.24
C GLU A 732 -9.41 6.23 -45.49
N THR A 733 -10.57 6.82 -45.16
CA THR A 733 -11.70 6.07 -44.58
C THR A 733 -12.12 4.91 -45.49
N LEU A 734 -12.23 5.13 -46.80
CA LEU A 734 -12.59 4.09 -47.79
C LEU A 734 -11.50 3.08 -47.99
N HIS A 735 -10.23 3.47 -47.83
CA HIS A 735 -9.10 2.55 -47.85
C HIS A 735 -9.12 1.60 -46.65
N LEU A 736 -9.40 2.12 -45.45
CA LEU A 736 -9.51 1.34 -44.22
C LEU A 736 -10.80 0.50 -44.17
N GLU A 737 -11.91 1.04 -44.66
CA GLU A 737 -13.23 0.42 -44.73
C GLU A 737 -13.86 0.60 -46.13
N PRO A 738 -13.59 -0.26 -47.12
CA PRO A 738 -14.04 -0.09 -48.49
C PRO A 738 -15.59 -0.11 -48.66
N GLY A 739 -16.32 -0.62 -47.68
CA GLY A 739 -17.79 -0.66 -47.63
C GLY A 739 -18.46 0.49 -46.91
N ASN A 740 -17.73 1.50 -46.48
CA ASN A 740 -18.26 2.62 -45.69
C ASN A 740 -19.08 3.57 -46.57
N ARG A 741 -20.44 3.36 -46.60
CA ARG A 741 -21.36 4.15 -47.42
C ARG A 741 -21.37 5.63 -47.04
N GLN A 742 -21.21 5.96 -45.79
CA GLN A 742 -21.21 7.35 -45.33
C GLN A 742 -19.99 8.12 -45.84
N ALA A 743 -18.83 7.50 -45.81
CA ALA A 743 -17.61 8.08 -46.38
C ALA A 743 -17.79 8.30 -47.89
N GLN A 744 -18.38 7.34 -48.65
CA GLN A 744 -18.61 7.46 -50.06
C GLN A 744 -19.60 8.61 -50.39
N GLU A 745 -20.67 8.73 -49.60
CA GLU A 745 -21.64 9.83 -49.79
C GLU A 745 -21.03 11.20 -49.52
N TYR A 746 -20.22 11.32 -48.47
CA TYR A 746 -19.55 12.58 -48.14
C TYR A 746 -18.46 12.91 -49.18
N PHE A 747 -17.73 11.93 -49.63
CA PHE A 747 -16.71 12.11 -50.70
C PHE A 747 -17.34 12.71 -51.93
N GLU A 748 -18.39 12.10 -52.51
CA GLU A 748 -19.05 12.60 -53.71
C GLU A 748 -19.72 13.99 -53.48
N ARG A 749 -20.28 14.23 -52.33
CA ARG A 749 -20.87 15.54 -52.00
C ARG A 749 -19.82 16.64 -51.92
N VAL A 750 -18.70 16.40 -51.27
CA VAL A 750 -17.61 17.37 -51.10
C VAL A 750 -16.92 17.61 -52.41
N LYS A 751 -16.72 16.56 -53.23
CA LYS A 751 -16.23 16.67 -54.62
C LYS A 751 -17.10 17.58 -55.49
N GLY A 752 -18.45 17.48 -55.35
CA GLY A 752 -19.40 18.38 -55.98
C GLY A 752 -19.27 19.84 -55.50
N TRP A 753 -19.05 20.08 -54.22
CA TRP A 753 -18.85 21.42 -53.63
C TRP A 753 -17.55 22.05 -54.13
N LYS A 754 -16.45 21.29 -54.16
CA LYS A 754 -15.16 21.72 -54.72
C LYS A 754 -15.29 22.19 -56.15
N ASN A 755 -15.93 21.37 -57.00
CA ASN A 755 -16.12 21.70 -58.43
C ASN A 755 -16.96 22.97 -58.66
N ASN A 756 -17.95 23.22 -57.79
CA ASN A 756 -18.78 24.43 -57.85
C ASN A 756 -18.05 25.66 -57.28
N SER A 757 -17.12 25.53 -56.37
CA SER A 757 -16.28 26.64 -55.85
C SER A 757 -15.23 27.12 -56.84
N ILE A 758 -14.78 26.27 -57.74
CA ILE A 758 -13.83 26.59 -58.83
C ILE A 758 -14.52 27.34 -59.98
N LYS A 759 -15.84 27.15 -60.14
CA LYS A 759 -16.63 27.80 -61.19
C LYS A 759 -17.13 29.21 -60.86
N LYS A 760 -16.99 29.62 -59.58
CA LYS A 760 -17.25 30.98 -59.12
C LYS A 760 -15.97 31.78 -58.96
#